data_64e4cad8e3632702cc9c06e0fd02ff1d
#
_entry.id   64e4cad8e3632702cc9c06e0fd02ff1d
#
_cell.length_a   1.000
_cell.length_b   1.000
_cell.length_c   1.000
_cell.angle_alpha   90.00
_cell.angle_beta   90.00
_cell.angle_gamma   90.00
#
_symmetry.space_group_name_H-M   'P 1'
#
loop_
_entity.id
_entity.type
_entity.pdbx_description
1 polymer ?
#
loop_
_entity_poly.entity_id
_entity_poly.type
_entity_poly.pdbx_seq_one_letter_code
_entity_poly.pdbx_strand_id
1 'polypeptide(L)'
;TEEPEVIVPSFPLVTGGVSSHVIVVADDASPSEKTAANEIQALFKEASGVELPIVAEPESEDVPVIVVGAGAQAARFGVEPDMEELGTDGFVLKTAEPSVVIAGNPAAGTMYGVHRFLEIALNVRWTAPGVTIVPKTPDIVFPQELDLLEKPAFKWRLTSYNWPGGDRAFRAHQGENNGNHGPDAEYGATHYHDGRCHSYFRFITPAEFWDTHPEYFSEINGQRIREATQLCLTNPEVMEIVVERMLARMEADPDATQHNFSQMDYYNQCQCKNCRAMNEQYQTDGGTQFWFVNELARRTSEVYPNKLIGTLAYMYTEEPPVGMKMHPNVAIWLCHMYPSCDTHPIRTCPDNADFKRRAEAWAQITDHLYMWHYIVDFMHYYSPFPNLYALADNIRFYRDIGAEGIYLQGMGHTGGGGEFSLLRPWFGMKLLWRPDLDTTKLIKRFLKDYYGPAWGPMFDWITLLQNKVDDEDIHLHLYSNPGTGHLPEEVMETGEALFDEAARLVKGDAVLEKRIAIERMQLAYARIFPRNGYRIEDGMLRWNPGMATFEEAMKFMSMMNEHGFTSYREAQGSPDTILLLYALIGSDAEVKTISNGALEVDVVPTLAGRALRITHVASGTTITSWDQRRNLFFPFAGGFNDRVGEGFDFMGWIEPASASAVTPTGLKIELDTMNGYKLVRTYQLDETEPILRISTKLTNSGTSPVEARLRPHLELVLGDLSTTTVSFTARNGTSVVKDMTNVIAGMREGEYFYYDNVPNGSWTFSGTLGLDVTYRFDDDAVDFTQLYAYPERDGELEMEIFAKRVTLGPGESMTFDSEIEVRPAR
;
A
#
# COMPACT_ATOMS: atom_id res chain seq x y z
N THR A 1 -1.22 11.20 38.51
CA THR A 1 -1.03 10.31 39.68
C THR A 1 -0.86 8.91 39.15
N GLU A 2 0.33 8.34 39.37
CA GLU A 2 0.57 6.92 39.15
C GLU A 2 -0.43 6.13 40.00
N GLU A 3 -1.14 5.18 39.43
CA GLU A 3 -1.96 4.24 40.17
C GLU A 3 -1.04 3.54 41.20
N PRO A 4 -1.48 3.27 42.43
CA PRO A 4 -0.65 2.58 43.39
C PRO A 4 -0.21 1.25 42.84
N GLU A 5 1.10 0.98 42.89
CA GLU A 5 1.71 -0.27 42.45
C GLU A 5 1.06 -1.41 43.27
N VAL A 6 0.27 -2.24 42.63
CA VAL A 6 -0.31 -3.41 43.25
C VAL A 6 0.85 -4.37 43.55
N ILE A 7 1.24 -4.47 44.83
CA ILE A 7 2.26 -5.44 45.26
C ILE A 7 1.68 -6.84 45.09
N VAL A 8 2.04 -7.47 44.01
CA VAL A 8 1.70 -8.87 43.72
C VAL A 8 2.68 -9.75 44.54
N PRO A 9 2.20 -10.67 45.39
CA PRO A 9 3.08 -11.61 46.05
C PRO A 9 3.97 -12.32 45.01
N SER A 10 5.29 -12.36 45.29
CA SER A 10 6.27 -12.92 44.33
C SER A 10 7.34 -13.74 45.08
N PHE A 11 7.94 -14.67 44.34
CA PHE A 11 9.08 -15.46 44.83
C PHE A 11 10.31 -15.18 43.94
N PRO A 12 11.53 -15.44 44.51
CA PRO A 12 12.75 -15.11 43.81
C PRO A 12 13.12 -16.18 42.78
N LEU A 13 13.46 -15.78 41.54
CA LEU A 13 14.17 -16.57 40.55
C LEU A 13 15.69 -16.35 40.62
N VAL A 14 16.12 -15.12 41.00
CA VAL A 14 17.52 -14.76 41.22
C VAL A 14 17.54 -13.85 42.46
N THR A 15 18.51 -14.06 43.39
CA THR A 15 18.73 -13.21 44.56
C THR A 15 20.21 -12.84 44.66
N GLY A 16 20.53 -11.55 44.73
CA GLY A 16 21.90 -11.06 44.85
C GLY A 16 22.85 -11.56 43.76
N GLY A 17 22.35 -11.80 42.55
CA GLY A 17 23.16 -12.35 41.47
C GLY A 17 23.44 -13.86 41.57
N VAL A 18 22.63 -14.60 42.34
CA VAL A 18 22.73 -16.08 42.47
C VAL A 18 21.38 -16.73 42.27
N SER A 19 21.35 -17.87 41.57
CA SER A 19 20.14 -18.69 41.36
C SER A 19 20.46 -20.16 41.49
N SER A 20 19.48 -20.94 41.98
CA SER A 20 19.47 -22.40 41.94
C SER A 20 18.60 -22.97 40.82
N HIS A 21 17.93 -22.11 40.06
CA HIS A 21 17.05 -22.54 38.97
C HIS A 21 17.83 -23.08 37.80
N VAL A 22 17.26 -24.08 37.13
CA VAL A 22 17.71 -24.55 35.82
C VAL A 22 16.58 -24.42 34.79
N ILE A 23 16.94 -24.19 33.58
CA ILE A 23 15.99 -24.19 32.44
C ILE A 23 15.88 -25.63 31.96
N VAL A 24 14.67 -26.19 31.92
CA VAL A 24 14.43 -27.55 31.47
C VAL A 24 13.75 -27.51 30.09
N VAL A 25 14.43 -28.08 29.11
CA VAL A 25 13.92 -28.27 27.74
C VAL A 25 14.29 -29.69 27.28
N ALA A 26 13.34 -30.43 26.72
CA ALA A 26 13.55 -31.80 26.30
C ALA A 26 14.59 -31.90 25.17
N ASP A 27 15.30 -33.00 25.11
CA ASP A 27 16.31 -33.26 24.04
C ASP A 27 15.67 -33.22 22.63
N ASP A 28 14.44 -33.72 22.50
CA ASP A 28 13.63 -33.76 21.28
C ASP A 28 12.74 -32.52 21.09
N ALA A 29 12.92 -31.48 21.93
CA ALA A 29 12.19 -30.24 21.79
C ALA A 29 12.36 -29.61 20.38
N SER A 30 11.36 -28.89 19.96
CA SER A 30 11.35 -28.20 18.68
C SER A 30 12.47 -27.15 18.54
N PRO A 31 12.83 -26.72 17.33
CA PRO A 31 13.81 -25.66 17.16
C PRO A 31 13.38 -24.35 17.85
N SER A 32 12.08 -24.00 17.84
CA SER A 32 11.58 -22.79 18.50
C SER A 32 11.66 -22.87 20.02
N GLU A 33 11.39 -24.04 20.63
CA GLU A 33 11.52 -24.24 22.06
C GLU A 33 12.98 -24.15 22.53
N LYS A 34 13.92 -24.70 21.73
CA LYS A 34 15.35 -24.55 21.99
C LYS A 34 15.83 -23.12 21.87
N THR A 35 15.36 -22.38 20.85
CA THR A 35 15.62 -20.94 20.72
C THR A 35 15.09 -20.17 21.93
N ALA A 36 13.86 -20.45 22.35
CA ALA A 36 13.23 -19.79 23.49
C ALA A 36 13.98 -20.06 24.81
N ALA A 37 14.46 -21.31 25.06
CA ALA A 37 15.29 -21.61 26.22
C ALA A 37 16.62 -20.86 26.22
N ASN A 38 17.27 -20.74 25.07
CA ASN A 38 18.48 -19.93 24.90
C ASN A 38 18.23 -18.44 25.17
N GLU A 39 17.07 -17.90 24.76
CA GLU A 39 16.68 -16.51 25.06
C GLU A 39 16.52 -16.27 26.58
N ILE A 40 15.89 -17.20 27.32
CA ILE A 40 15.82 -17.08 28.79
C ILE A 40 17.24 -16.98 29.35
N GLN A 41 18.12 -17.90 29.00
CA GLN A 41 19.50 -17.91 29.50
C GLN A 41 20.23 -16.61 29.18
N ALA A 42 20.18 -16.16 27.95
CA ALA A 42 20.85 -14.95 27.49
C ALA A 42 20.36 -13.68 28.20
N LEU A 43 19.03 -13.51 28.33
CA LEU A 43 18.43 -12.32 28.93
C LEU A 43 18.55 -12.32 30.45
N PHE A 44 18.52 -13.49 31.14
CA PHE A 44 18.83 -13.57 32.57
C PHE A 44 20.30 -13.20 32.83
N LYS A 45 21.22 -13.71 32.02
CA LYS A 45 22.63 -13.34 32.09
C LYS A 45 22.85 -11.86 31.84
N GLU A 46 22.14 -11.29 30.88
CA GLU A 46 22.21 -9.87 30.58
C GLU A 46 21.65 -9.02 31.72
N ALA A 47 20.51 -9.41 32.30
CA ALA A 47 19.84 -8.66 33.36
C ALA A 47 20.58 -8.71 34.70
N SER A 48 20.98 -9.91 35.13
CA SER A 48 21.49 -10.18 36.49
C SER A 48 22.94 -10.65 36.57
N GLY A 49 23.57 -11.00 35.45
CA GLY A 49 24.87 -11.67 35.39
C GLY A 49 24.80 -13.18 35.61
N VAL A 50 23.64 -13.76 35.91
CA VAL A 50 23.44 -15.19 36.15
C VAL A 50 23.14 -15.93 34.86
N GLU A 51 23.96 -16.93 34.55
CA GLU A 51 23.72 -17.86 33.46
C GLU A 51 23.05 -19.12 34.00
N LEU A 52 21.75 -19.26 33.76
CA LEU A 52 20.99 -20.44 34.18
C LEU A 52 21.38 -21.63 33.31
N PRO A 53 21.70 -22.84 33.89
CA PRO A 53 21.97 -24.03 33.10
C PRO A 53 20.74 -24.46 32.30
N ILE A 54 20.96 -24.90 31.06
CA ILE A 54 19.92 -25.54 30.22
C ILE A 54 20.18 -27.07 30.29
N VAL A 55 19.18 -27.81 30.72
CA VAL A 55 19.27 -29.26 30.89
C VAL A 55 18.02 -29.97 30.33
N ALA A 56 18.15 -31.25 29.97
CA ALA A 56 16.99 -32.04 29.57
C ALA A 56 16.16 -32.51 30.78
N GLU A 57 16.84 -32.82 31.88
CA GLU A 57 16.23 -33.22 33.15
C GLU A 57 16.99 -32.60 34.33
N PRO A 58 16.30 -32.18 35.41
CA PRO A 58 16.98 -31.70 36.60
C PRO A 58 17.66 -32.84 37.38
N GLU A 59 18.75 -32.55 38.09
CA GLU A 59 19.49 -33.53 38.86
C GLU A 59 18.67 -34.23 39.97
N SER A 60 17.66 -33.53 40.49
CA SER A 60 16.68 -34.07 41.45
C SER A 60 15.36 -33.31 41.37
N GLU A 61 14.29 -33.87 41.96
CA GLU A 61 12.98 -33.25 41.99
C GLU A 61 12.92 -31.96 42.84
N ASP A 62 13.88 -31.74 43.72
CA ASP A 62 13.99 -30.60 44.63
C ASP A 62 14.63 -29.37 43.93
N VAL A 63 15.24 -29.55 42.75
CA VAL A 63 15.82 -28.42 42.00
C VAL A 63 14.70 -27.56 41.39
N PRO A 64 14.67 -26.26 41.67
CA PRO A 64 13.68 -25.37 41.08
C PRO A 64 13.93 -25.21 39.58
N VAL A 65 12.86 -25.29 38.76
CA VAL A 65 12.96 -25.35 37.32
C VAL A 65 12.13 -24.28 36.62
N ILE A 66 12.62 -23.80 35.46
CA ILE A 66 11.84 -23.09 34.46
C ILE A 66 11.63 -24.09 33.31
N VAL A 67 10.44 -24.69 33.25
CA VAL A 67 10.11 -25.70 32.25
C VAL A 67 9.70 -24.98 30.95
N VAL A 68 10.34 -25.36 29.84
CA VAL A 68 10.08 -24.86 28.49
C VAL A 68 9.59 -26.00 27.60
N GLY A 69 8.33 -25.97 27.24
CA GLY A 69 7.65 -26.98 26.44
C GLY A 69 6.62 -27.80 27.21
N ALA A 70 5.65 -28.32 26.46
CA ALA A 70 4.69 -29.29 26.93
C ALA A 70 5.34 -30.69 26.99
N GLY A 71 4.89 -31.56 27.90
CA GLY A 71 5.40 -32.94 28.03
C GLY A 71 5.58 -33.37 29.45
N ALA A 72 6.40 -34.39 29.68
CA ALA A 72 6.53 -35.04 30.99
C ALA A 72 6.93 -34.11 32.15
N GLN A 73 7.79 -33.14 31.88
CA GLN A 73 8.21 -32.16 32.87
C GLN A 73 7.10 -31.16 33.26
N ALA A 74 6.31 -30.70 32.27
CA ALA A 74 5.15 -29.85 32.53
C ALA A 74 4.04 -30.61 33.25
N ALA A 75 3.79 -31.87 32.90
CA ALA A 75 2.80 -32.76 33.53
C ALA A 75 3.08 -33.02 35.00
N ARG A 76 4.37 -33.03 35.47
CA ARG A 76 4.74 -33.13 36.89
C ARG A 76 4.11 -32.00 37.74
N PHE A 77 3.87 -30.84 37.13
CA PHE A 77 3.27 -29.67 37.75
C PHE A 77 1.76 -29.53 37.45
N GLY A 78 1.15 -30.57 36.88
CA GLY A 78 -0.27 -30.56 36.48
C GLY A 78 -0.58 -29.61 35.32
N VAL A 79 0.39 -29.42 34.41
CA VAL A 79 0.21 -28.62 33.22
C VAL A 79 0.19 -29.53 31.99
N GLU A 80 -0.99 -29.83 31.51
CA GLU A 80 -1.26 -30.61 30.30
C GLU A 80 -2.20 -29.82 29.40
N PRO A 81 -1.65 -28.85 28.61
CA PRO A 81 -2.49 -27.94 27.82
C PRO A 81 -3.23 -28.68 26.69
N ASP A 82 -4.47 -28.27 26.47
CA ASP A 82 -5.23 -28.69 25.29
C ASP A 82 -4.70 -27.96 24.05
N MET A 83 -3.98 -28.68 23.21
CA MET A 83 -3.35 -28.15 22.00
C MET A 83 -4.37 -27.73 20.93
N GLU A 84 -5.58 -28.30 20.94
CA GLU A 84 -6.65 -27.88 20.04
C GLU A 84 -7.19 -26.52 20.46
N GLU A 85 -7.42 -26.31 21.76
CA GLU A 85 -7.84 -25.02 22.32
C GLU A 85 -6.78 -23.93 22.11
N LEU A 86 -5.52 -24.22 22.33
CA LEU A 86 -4.41 -23.29 22.17
C LEU A 86 -4.10 -22.92 20.71
N GLY A 87 -4.39 -23.82 19.77
CA GLY A 87 -3.96 -23.67 18.38
C GLY A 87 -2.44 -23.71 18.24
N THR A 88 -1.90 -23.06 17.21
CA THR A 88 -0.45 -23.04 16.95
C THR A 88 0.33 -22.10 17.86
N ASP A 89 -0.30 -21.04 18.37
CA ASP A 89 0.37 -19.90 18.97
C ASP A 89 0.04 -19.68 20.45
N GLY A 90 -0.98 -20.36 20.96
CA GLY A 90 -1.40 -20.26 22.36
C GLY A 90 -0.46 -21.00 23.31
N PHE A 91 -0.47 -20.57 24.57
CA PHE A 91 0.35 -21.13 25.64
C PHE A 91 -0.32 -21.03 27.02
N VAL A 92 0.19 -21.84 27.93
CA VAL A 92 -0.03 -21.77 29.37
C VAL A 92 1.28 -21.30 30.03
N LEU A 93 1.20 -20.30 30.89
CA LEU A 93 2.29 -19.84 31.77
C LEU A 93 1.80 -19.92 33.21
N LYS A 94 2.39 -20.87 33.98
CA LYS A 94 1.91 -21.18 35.34
C LYS A 94 3.03 -21.17 36.34
N THR A 95 2.75 -20.57 37.52
CA THR A 95 3.60 -20.70 38.67
C THR A 95 3.35 -22.03 39.38
N ALA A 96 4.42 -22.73 39.71
CA ALA A 96 4.46 -23.92 40.56
C ALA A 96 5.61 -23.76 41.58
N GLU A 97 5.47 -22.72 42.45
CA GLU A 97 6.52 -22.24 43.34
C GLU A 97 7.32 -23.38 43.98
N PRO A 98 8.65 -23.33 43.91
CA PRO A 98 9.53 -22.29 43.38
C PRO A 98 9.80 -22.41 41.87
N SER A 99 9.02 -23.16 41.13
CA SER A 99 9.19 -23.42 39.70
C SER A 99 8.20 -22.64 38.85
N VAL A 100 8.51 -22.53 37.55
CA VAL A 100 7.64 -21.93 36.53
C VAL A 100 7.49 -22.89 35.36
N VAL A 101 6.28 -23.03 34.84
CA VAL A 101 5.98 -23.88 33.68
C VAL A 101 5.48 -23.04 32.53
N ILE A 102 6.11 -23.17 31.36
CA ILE A 102 5.76 -22.51 30.11
C ILE A 102 5.50 -23.59 29.09
N ALA A 103 4.23 -23.79 28.72
CA ALA A 103 3.84 -24.90 27.84
C ALA A 103 2.84 -24.42 26.79
N GLY A 104 3.12 -24.69 25.54
CA GLY A 104 2.28 -24.36 24.40
C GLY A 104 2.50 -25.30 23.24
N ASN A 105 1.98 -24.94 22.10
CA ASN A 105 2.26 -25.70 20.88
C ASN A 105 3.76 -25.61 20.55
N PRO A 106 4.44 -26.75 20.29
CA PRO A 106 5.88 -26.76 20.08
C PRO A 106 6.35 -26.02 18.82
N ALA A 107 5.43 -25.73 17.87
CA ALA A 107 5.81 -24.98 16.68
C ALA A 107 6.08 -23.50 17.00
N ALA A 108 5.25 -22.86 17.85
CA ALA A 108 5.36 -21.44 18.16
C ALA A 108 4.85 -21.05 19.56
N GLY A 109 3.80 -21.70 20.08
CA GLY A 109 3.11 -21.30 21.29
C GLY A 109 4.02 -21.25 22.52
N THR A 110 4.89 -22.25 22.73
CA THR A 110 5.87 -22.25 23.82
C THR A 110 6.81 -21.05 23.76
N MET A 111 7.30 -20.67 22.55
CA MET A 111 8.16 -19.50 22.36
C MET A 111 7.44 -18.20 22.76
N TYR A 112 6.19 -18.00 22.34
CA TYR A 112 5.39 -16.83 22.75
C TYR A 112 5.15 -16.82 24.26
N GLY A 113 4.98 -17.98 24.87
CA GLY A 113 4.91 -18.11 26.33
C GLY A 113 6.21 -17.67 27.01
N VAL A 114 7.36 -18.01 26.45
CA VAL A 114 8.67 -17.55 26.94
C VAL A 114 8.83 -16.03 26.77
N HIS A 115 8.44 -15.45 25.65
CA HIS A 115 8.46 -14.00 25.49
C HIS A 115 7.59 -13.32 26.57
N ARG A 116 6.41 -13.89 26.84
CA ARG A 116 5.52 -13.40 27.89
C ARG A 116 6.13 -13.54 29.30
N PHE A 117 6.77 -14.66 29.58
CA PHE A 117 7.53 -14.89 30.82
C PHE A 117 8.63 -13.84 31.01
N LEU A 118 9.41 -13.56 29.98
CA LEU A 118 10.49 -12.56 29.99
C LEU A 118 9.97 -11.12 30.16
N GLU A 119 8.82 -10.79 29.56
CA GLU A 119 8.14 -9.50 29.83
C GLU A 119 7.75 -9.37 31.32
N ILE A 120 7.25 -10.44 31.96
CA ILE A 120 6.82 -10.42 33.36
C ILE A 120 8.01 -10.45 34.31
N ALA A 121 8.96 -11.36 34.12
CA ALA A 121 10.08 -11.57 35.02
C ALA A 121 11.14 -10.47 34.96
N LEU A 122 11.45 -9.98 33.76
CA LEU A 122 12.55 -9.04 33.53
C LEU A 122 12.09 -7.66 33.07
N ASN A 123 10.80 -7.48 32.76
CA ASN A 123 10.30 -6.29 32.09
C ASN A 123 11.06 -5.98 30.78
N VAL A 124 11.41 -7.05 30.06
CA VAL A 124 12.05 -6.92 28.72
C VAL A 124 11.09 -6.24 27.77
N ARG A 125 11.61 -5.35 26.95
CA ARG A 125 10.85 -4.63 25.93
C ARG A 125 11.58 -4.67 24.59
N TRP A 126 10.97 -5.31 23.61
CA TRP A 126 11.44 -5.35 22.20
C TRP A 126 10.70 -4.26 21.43
N THR A 127 11.34 -3.10 21.31
CA THR A 127 10.69 -1.88 20.79
C THR A 127 10.90 -1.70 19.30
N ALA A 128 12.10 -1.99 18.81
CA ALA A 128 12.44 -1.93 17.38
C ALA A 128 13.57 -2.94 17.08
N PRO A 129 13.82 -3.27 15.82
CA PRO A 129 14.99 -4.08 15.46
C PRO A 129 16.27 -3.52 16.05
N GLY A 130 17.02 -4.37 16.77
CA GLY A 130 18.22 -3.95 17.49
C GLY A 130 17.99 -3.06 18.73
N VAL A 131 16.74 -2.85 19.13
CA VAL A 131 16.38 -2.07 20.35
C VAL A 131 15.62 -2.96 21.31
N THR A 132 16.38 -3.71 22.11
CA THR A 132 15.87 -4.50 23.24
C THR A 132 16.26 -3.81 24.52
N ILE A 133 15.28 -3.56 25.39
CA ILE A 133 15.51 -2.96 26.71
C ILE A 133 15.46 -4.06 27.75
N VAL A 134 16.59 -4.32 28.39
CA VAL A 134 16.73 -5.31 29.47
C VAL A 134 17.15 -4.58 30.74
N PRO A 135 16.21 -4.36 31.68
CA PRO A 135 16.54 -3.74 32.99
C PRO A 135 17.61 -4.55 33.72
N LYS A 136 18.64 -3.87 34.20
CA LYS A 136 19.70 -4.50 34.99
C LYS A 136 19.27 -4.59 36.43
N THR A 137 19.29 -5.79 37.00
CA THR A 137 18.93 -6.07 38.41
C THR A 137 19.63 -7.30 38.91
N PRO A 138 20.18 -7.30 40.16
CA PRO A 138 20.71 -8.49 40.76
C PRO A 138 19.62 -9.45 41.31
N ASP A 139 18.38 -8.97 41.40
CA ASP A 139 17.25 -9.71 41.94
C ASP A 139 16.16 -9.82 40.85
N ILE A 140 15.73 -11.02 40.55
CA ILE A 140 14.63 -11.29 39.62
C ILE A 140 13.56 -12.04 40.41
N VAL A 141 12.33 -11.53 40.37
CA VAL A 141 11.18 -12.13 41.06
C VAL A 141 10.08 -12.48 40.08
N PHE A 142 9.24 -13.45 40.45
CA PHE A 142 8.10 -13.87 39.62
C PHE A 142 6.83 -13.98 40.47
N PRO A 143 5.63 -13.69 39.99
CA PRO A 143 4.39 -13.80 40.75
C PRO A 143 4.18 -15.21 41.33
N GLN A 144 3.77 -15.27 42.64
CA GLN A 144 3.52 -16.55 43.35
C GLN A 144 2.29 -17.30 42.82
N GLU A 145 1.30 -16.55 42.36
CA GLU A 145 0.03 -17.09 41.86
C GLU A 145 -0.22 -16.58 40.44
N LEU A 146 0.37 -17.24 39.47
CA LEU A 146 0.09 -16.98 38.03
C LEU A 146 -0.40 -18.27 37.41
N ASP A 147 -1.59 -18.24 36.80
CA ASP A 147 -2.13 -19.30 35.97
C ASP A 147 -2.76 -18.62 34.72
N LEU A 148 -1.93 -18.43 33.73
CA LEU A 148 -2.25 -17.68 32.52
C LEU A 148 -2.37 -18.62 31.33
N LEU A 149 -3.58 -18.70 30.74
CA LEU A 149 -3.79 -19.21 29.39
C LEU A 149 -3.92 -18.02 28.47
N GLU A 150 -3.03 -17.91 27.49
CA GLU A 150 -3.04 -16.80 26.52
C GLU A 150 -2.95 -17.34 25.10
N LYS A 151 -3.76 -16.78 24.22
CA LYS A 151 -3.71 -17.00 22.78
C LYS A 151 -4.01 -15.70 22.03
N PRO A 152 -3.45 -15.52 20.83
CA PRO A 152 -3.71 -14.31 20.07
C PRO A 152 -5.17 -14.23 19.64
N ALA A 153 -5.68 -13.00 19.50
CA ALA A 153 -7.03 -12.77 19.01
C ALA A 153 -7.22 -13.16 17.54
N PHE A 154 -6.13 -13.10 16.76
CA PHE A 154 -6.13 -13.46 15.34
C PHE A 154 -5.14 -14.58 15.07
N LYS A 155 -5.56 -15.60 14.33
CA LYS A 155 -4.72 -16.77 13.94
C LYS A 155 -3.60 -16.36 13.00
N TRP A 156 -3.86 -15.43 12.08
CA TRP A 156 -2.89 -14.92 11.12
C TRP A 156 -2.59 -13.46 11.37
N ARG A 157 -1.30 -13.15 11.57
CA ARG A 157 -0.82 -11.82 11.90
C ARG A 157 0.39 -11.49 11.04
N LEU A 158 0.26 -10.48 10.18
CA LEU A 158 1.28 -10.09 9.22
C LEU A 158 1.32 -8.58 9.05
N THR A 159 2.51 -8.04 8.86
CA THR A 159 2.72 -6.69 8.35
C THR A 159 3.63 -6.69 7.13
N SER A 160 3.45 -5.73 6.21
CA SER A 160 4.35 -5.55 5.07
C SER A 160 5.59 -4.73 5.39
N TYR A 161 5.70 -4.20 6.61
CA TYR A 161 6.88 -3.42 6.95
C TYR A 161 8.16 -4.24 6.82
N ASN A 162 9.07 -3.77 5.98
CA ASN A 162 10.43 -4.28 5.94
C ASN A 162 11.17 -3.72 7.15
N TRP A 163 11.14 -4.51 8.24
CA TRP A 163 11.95 -4.19 9.39
C TRP A 163 13.42 -4.07 8.99
N PRO A 164 14.13 -2.98 9.36
CA PRO A 164 15.54 -2.86 9.07
C PRO A 164 16.30 -4.10 9.53
N GLY A 165 17.03 -4.73 8.60
CA GLY A 165 17.81 -5.92 8.92
C GLY A 165 17.10 -7.27 8.80
N GLY A 166 15.81 -7.32 8.44
CA GLY A 166 15.07 -8.58 8.26
C GLY A 166 15.05 -9.47 9.51
N ASP A 167 14.98 -8.84 10.70
CA ASP A 167 15.17 -9.49 12.01
C ASP A 167 14.04 -10.48 12.32
N ARG A 168 14.30 -11.75 12.07
CA ARG A 168 13.37 -12.88 12.32
C ARG A 168 12.98 -12.96 13.78
N ALA A 169 13.94 -12.76 14.70
CA ALA A 169 13.70 -12.76 16.13
C ALA A 169 12.77 -11.62 16.53
N PHE A 170 13.01 -10.41 16.01
CA PHE A 170 12.15 -9.27 16.33
C PHE A 170 10.70 -9.50 15.86
N ARG A 171 10.49 -10.10 14.68
CA ARG A 171 9.15 -10.49 14.21
C ARG A 171 8.44 -11.41 15.19
N ALA A 172 9.12 -12.45 15.67
CA ALA A 172 8.60 -13.37 16.67
C ALA A 172 8.27 -12.64 17.99
N HIS A 173 9.14 -11.73 18.46
CA HIS A 173 8.88 -10.91 19.65
C HIS A 173 7.65 -9.99 19.49
N GLN A 174 7.26 -9.65 18.27
CA GLN A 174 6.02 -8.92 18.01
C GLN A 174 4.81 -9.84 17.81
N GLY A 175 5.00 -11.16 17.79
CA GLY A 175 3.93 -12.12 17.56
C GLY A 175 3.51 -12.24 16.08
N GLU A 176 4.35 -11.79 15.13
CA GLU A 176 4.15 -12.04 13.71
C GLU A 176 4.40 -13.52 13.42
N ASN A 177 3.43 -14.22 12.82
CA ASN A 177 3.50 -15.66 12.62
C ASN A 177 3.48 -16.08 11.16
N ASN A 178 3.64 -15.15 10.22
CA ASN A 178 3.73 -15.44 8.80
C ASN A 178 5.18 -15.36 8.30
N GLY A 179 5.65 -16.44 7.70
CA GLY A 179 6.91 -16.46 6.96
C GLY A 179 6.73 -15.87 5.56
N ASN A 180 7.28 -14.70 5.28
CA ASN A 180 7.22 -14.09 3.94
C ASN A 180 7.85 -14.96 2.84
N HIS A 181 8.69 -15.93 3.21
CA HIS A 181 9.47 -16.79 2.31
C HIS A 181 9.37 -18.28 2.68
N GLY A 182 8.35 -18.68 3.42
CA GLY A 182 8.16 -20.03 3.94
C GLY A 182 8.14 -20.09 5.46
N PRO A 183 7.86 -21.27 6.04
CA PRO A 183 7.83 -21.45 7.48
C PRO A 183 9.21 -21.22 8.10
N ASP A 184 9.21 -20.72 9.32
CA ASP A 184 10.41 -20.50 10.10
C ASP A 184 10.32 -21.29 11.41
N ALA A 185 10.85 -22.51 11.39
CA ALA A 185 10.78 -23.41 12.52
C ALA A 185 11.56 -22.90 13.76
N GLU A 186 12.60 -22.08 13.57
CA GLU A 186 13.41 -21.55 14.65
C GLU A 186 12.70 -20.41 15.39
N TYR A 187 11.92 -19.60 14.67
CA TYR A 187 11.21 -18.43 15.20
C TYR A 187 9.70 -18.55 15.14
N GLY A 188 9.17 -19.76 14.92
CA GLY A 188 7.76 -20.06 15.06
C GLY A 188 6.83 -19.45 13.99
N ALA A 189 7.34 -19.08 12.82
CA ALA A 189 6.49 -18.68 11.71
C ALA A 189 5.86 -19.92 11.07
N THR A 190 4.59 -20.17 11.40
CA THR A 190 3.87 -21.41 11.06
C THR A 190 2.87 -21.22 9.93
N HIS A 191 2.51 -19.97 9.61
CA HIS A 191 1.55 -19.64 8.56
C HIS A 191 2.30 -19.07 7.36
N TYR A 192 1.92 -19.56 6.18
CA TYR A 192 2.56 -19.16 4.95
C TYR A 192 1.59 -19.40 3.77
N HIS A 193 1.60 -18.53 2.78
CA HIS A 193 0.77 -18.70 1.59
C HIS A 193 1.57 -18.61 0.29
N ASP A 194 1.27 -19.53 -0.61
CA ASP A 194 1.78 -19.50 -1.98
C ASP A 194 1.01 -18.46 -2.82
N GLY A 195 1.70 -17.38 -3.16
CA GLY A 195 1.15 -16.26 -3.92
C GLY A 195 0.18 -15.41 -3.07
N ARG A 196 0.49 -14.12 -2.84
CA ARG A 196 -0.33 -13.27 -1.97
C ARG A 196 -1.59 -12.77 -2.63
N CYS A 197 -1.47 -12.23 -3.84
CA CYS A 197 -2.52 -11.55 -4.58
C CYS A 197 -2.24 -11.58 -6.08
N HIS A 198 -3.19 -11.14 -6.90
CA HIS A 198 -3.03 -10.94 -8.35
C HIS A 198 -2.43 -12.17 -9.05
N SER A 199 -2.99 -13.34 -8.77
CA SER A 199 -2.35 -14.62 -9.08
C SER A 199 -2.89 -15.33 -10.31
N TYR A 200 -3.92 -14.82 -11.01
CA TYR A 200 -4.49 -15.50 -12.19
C TYR A 200 -3.43 -15.89 -13.20
N PHE A 201 -2.48 -15.01 -13.48
CA PHE A 201 -1.42 -15.27 -14.47
C PHE A 201 -0.32 -16.19 -13.97
N ARG A 202 -0.38 -16.66 -12.73
CA ARG A 202 0.43 -17.80 -12.26
C ARG A 202 -0.14 -19.14 -12.80
N PHE A 203 -1.39 -19.13 -13.26
CA PHE A 203 -2.09 -20.29 -13.78
C PHE A 203 -2.31 -20.23 -15.29
N ILE A 204 -2.73 -19.08 -15.83
CA ILE A 204 -3.01 -18.90 -17.27
C ILE A 204 -2.54 -17.50 -17.66
N THR A 205 -1.53 -17.41 -18.53
CA THR A 205 -0.98 -16.13 -18.97
C THR A 205 -1.36 -15.81 -20.43
N PRO A 206 -1.56 -14.54 -20.78
CA PRO A 206 -1.73 -14.15 -22.18
C PRO A 206 -0.54 -14.57 -23.05
N ALA A 207 0.68 -14.55 -22.55
CA ALA A 207 1.86 -14.97 -23.30
C ALA A 207 1.84 -16.45 -23.71
N GLU A 208 1.20 -17.31 -22.91
CA GLU A 208 1.13 -18.76 -23.17
C GLU A 208 -0.08 -19.13 -24.05
N PHE A 209 -1.24 -18.47 -23.84
CA PHE A 209 -2.50 -18.97 -24.40
C PHE A 209 -3.16 -18.03 -25.41
N TRP A 210 -2.81 -16.75 -25.47
CA TRP A 210 -3.56 -15.78 -26.28
C TRP A 210 -3.69 -16.15 -27.75
N ASP A 211 -2.62 -16.58 -28.38
CA ASP A 211 -2.60 -16.85 -29.82
C ASP A 211 -3.43 -18.08 -30.21
N THR A 212 -3.70 -18.99 -29.26
CA THR A 212 -4.44 -20.23 -29.49
C THR A 212 -5.80 -20.27 -28.80
N HIS A 213 -5.95 -19.58 -27.67
CA HIS A 213 -7.12 -19.62 -26.81
C HIS A 213 -7.49 -18.22 -26.27
N PRO A 214 -7.81 -17.24 -27.13
CA PRO A 214 -8.21 -15.92 -26.67
C PRO A 214 -9.49 -15.95 -25.81
N GLU A 215 -10.32 -16.99 -25.93
CA GLU A 215 -11.54 -17.20 -25.14
C GLU A 215 -11.27 -17.49 -23.64
N TYR A 216 -10.04 -17.74 -23.24
CA TYR A 216 -9.66 -17.89 -21.82
C TYR A 216 -9.58 -16.54 -21.10
N PHE A 217 -9.55 -15.43 -21.83
CA PHE A 217 -9.40 -14.09 -21.32
C PHE A 217 -10.70 -13.29 -21.40
N SER A 218 -10.72 -12.14 -20.73
CA SER A 218 -11.91 -11.30 -20.65
C SER A 218 -12.44 -10.87 -22.01
N GLU A 219 -13.75 -10.91 -22.13
CA GLU A 219 -14.49 -10.26 -23.21
C GLU A 219 -15.04 -8.93 -22.69
N ILE A 220 -14.63 -7.84 -23.31
CA ILE A 220 -15.09 -6.49 -23.02
C ILE A 220 -15.81 -5.93 -24.24
N ASN A 221 -17.03 -5.48 -24.08
CA ASN A 221 -17.84 -4.94 -25.18
C ASN A 221 -17.95 -5.88 -26.41
N GLY A 222 -18.00 -7.19 -26.15
CA GLY A 222 -18.13 -8.22 -27.18
C GLY A 222 -16.82 -8.65 -27.84
N GLN A 223 -15.69 -8.21 -27.36
CA GLN A 223 -14.36 -8.57 -27.90
C GLN A 223 -13.45 -9.07 -26.78
N ARG A 224 -12.64 -10.11 -27.12
CA ARG A 224 -11.60 -10.61 -26.20
C ARG A 224 -10.44 -9.63 -26.17
N ILE A 225 -9.91 -9.35 -24.97
CA ILE A 225 -8.79 -8.43 -24.80
C ILE A 225 -7.56 -9.16 -24.26
N ARG A 226 -6.37 -8.75 -24.74
CA ARG A 226 -5.08 -9.29 -24.32
C ARG A 226 -4.46 -8.46 -23.20
N GLU A 227 -4.51 -7.16 -23.36
CA GLU A 227 -3.89 -6.20 -22.43
C GLU A 227 -4.83 -5.91 -21.26
N ALA A 228 -4.27 -5.74 -20.06
CA ALA A 228 -5.03 -5.49 -18.83
C ALA A 228 -6.25 -6.43 -18.68
N THR A 229 -6.10 -7.70 -19.07
CA THR A 229 -7.19 -8.69 -19.10
C THR A 229 -7.30 -9.46 -17.80
N GLN A 230 -8.52 -9.91 -17.48
CA GLN A 230 -8.77 -10.94 -16.47
C GLN A 230 -9.00 -12.29 -17.16
N LEU A 231 -9.32 -13.33 -16.40
CA LEU A 231 -9.70 -14.63 -16.96
C LEU A 231 -11.22 -14.73 -17.18
N CYS A 232 -11.62 -15.48 -18.20
CA CYS A 232 -13.02 -15.88 -18.41
C CYS A 232 -13.35 -17.09 -17.53
N LEU A 233 -13.75 -16.85 -16.28
CA LEU A 233 -13.92 -17.89 -15.26
C LEU A 233 -15.12 -18.83 -15.50
N THR A 234 -15.99 -18.55 -16.48
CA THR A 234 -17.05 -19.48 -16.91
C THR A 234 -16.60 -20.40 -18.06
N ASN A 235 -15.37 -20.27 -18.54
CA ASN A 235 -14.81 -21.20 -19.50
C ASN A 235 -14.42 -22.50 -18.78
N PRO A 236 -14.96 -23.68 -19.18
CA PRO A 236 -14.67 -24.94 -18.49
C PRO A 236 -13.20 -25.38 -18.61
N GLU A 237 -12.52 -25.08 -19.70
CA GLU A 237 -11.11 -25.43 -19.90
C GLU A 237 -10.21 -24.63 -18.95
N VAL A 238 -10.55 -23.36 -18.68
CA VAL A 238 -9.87 -22.53 -17.67
C VAL A 238 -9.97 -23.19 -16.29
N MET A 239 -11.13 -23.73 -15.93
CA MET A 239 -11.32 -24.46 -14.65
C MET A 239 -10.40 -25.68 -14.59
N GLU A 240 -10.37 -26.50 -15.63
CA GLU A 240 -9.55 -27.75 -15.62
C GLU A 240 -8.05 -27.43 -15.51
N ILE A 241 -7.55 -26.45 -16.26
CA ILE A 241 -6.15 -26.03 -16.22
C ILE A 241 -5.79 -25.48 -14.82
N VAL A 242 -6.68 -24.66 -14.24
CA VAL A 242 -6.43 -24.07 -12.91
C VAL A 242 -6.43 -25.13 -11.82
N VAL A 243 -7.35 -26.09 -11.85
CA VAL A 243 -7.38 -27.22 -10.90
C VAL A 243 -6.10 -28.05 -11.00
N GLU A 244 -5.70 -28.44 -12.21
CA GLU A 244 -4.47 -29.22 -12.44
C GLU A 244 -3.25 -28.47 -11.88
N ARG A 245 -3.08 -27.20 -12.25
CA ARG A 245 -1.94 -26.38 -11.83
C ARG A 245 -1.98 -26.05 -10.33
N MET A 246 -3.16 -25.92 -9.74
CA MET A 246 -3.32 -25.71 -8.30
C MET A 246 -2.89 -26.97 -7.51
N LEU A 247 -3.36 -28.15 -7.90
CA LEU A 247 -2.95 -29.42 -7.28
C LEU A 247 -1.43 -29.63 -7.36
N ALA A 248 -0.83 -29.36 -8.53
CA ALA A 248 0.62 -29.44 -8.71
C ALA A 248 1.38 -28.45 -7.79
N ARG A 249 0.83 -27.25 -7.54
CA ARG A 249 1.42 -26.29 -6.61
C ARG A 249 1.30 -26.74 -5.16
N MET A 250 0.15 -27.31 -4.78
CA MET A 250 -0.07 -27.87 -3.43
C MET A 250 0.87 -29.04 -3.15
N GLU A 251 1.16 -29.84 -4.16
CA GLU A 251 2.15 -30.92 -4.08
C GLU A 251 3.59 -30.40 -3.95
N ALA A 252 3.93 -29.37 -4.73
CA ALA A 252 5.26 -28.77 -4.75
C ALA A 252 5.56 -27.95 -3.47
N ASP A 253 4.53 -27.42 -2.81
CA ASP A 253 4.64 -26.61 -1.59
C ASP A 253 3.68 -27.13 -0.50
N PRO A 254 4.03 -28.24 0.13
CA PRO A 254 3.17 -28.88 1.15
C PRO A 254 3.07 -28.08 2.44
N ASP A 255 4.00 -27.18 2.71
CA ASP A 255 4.04 -26.37 3.93
C ASP A 255 3.11 -25.14 3.86
N ALA A 256 2.77 -24.65 2.66
CA ALA A 256 1.84 -23.57 2.51
C ALA A 256 0.46 -23.94 3.09
N THR A 257 -0.06 -23.10 3.98
CA THR A 257 -1.39 -23.32 4.59
C THR A 257 -2.51 -22.82 3.68
N GLN A 258 -2.17 -21.89 2.77
CA GLN A 258 -3.09 -21.26 1.82
C GLN A 258 -2.42 -21.11 0.46
N HIS A 259 -3.17 -21.40 -0.60
CA HIS A 259 -2.78 -21.18 -2.00
C HIS A 259 -3.76 -20.18 -2.63
N ASN A 260 -3.24 -19.10 -3.23
CA ASN A 260 -4.09 -18.01 -3.69
C ASN A 260 -4.45 -18.11 -5.17
N PHE A 261 -5.73 -17.85 -5.44
CA PHE A 261 -6.27 -17.63 -6.77
C PHE A 261 -7.12 -16.36 -6.75
N SER A 262 -6.57 -15.26 -7.24
CA SER A 262 -7.20 -13.93 -7.19
C SER A 262 -6.95 -13.12 -8.46
N GLN A 263 -7.88 -12.21 -8.73
CA GLN A 263 -7.85 -11.30 -9.87
C GLN A 263 -6.56 -10.48 -9.96
N MET A 264 -6.24 -10.05 -11.18
CA MET A 264 -5.15 -9.10 -11.44
C MET A 264 -5.55 -7.70 -10.95
N ASP A 265 -4.57 -6.83 -10.73
CA ASP A 265 -4.74 -5.51 -10.10
C ASP A 265 -5.30 -4.46 -11.07
N TYR A 266 -6.42 -4.77 -11.67
CA TYR A 266 -7.21 -3.86 -12.51
C TYR A 266 -8.63 -4.40 -12.72
N TYR A 267 -9.52 -3.56 -13.23
CA TYR A 267 -10.88 -3.94 -13.60
C TYR A 267 -10.84 -4.87 -14.83
N ASN A 268 -11.73 -4.72 -15.79
CA ASN A 268 -11.84 -5.56 -16.99
C ASN A 268 -12.22 -7.02 -16.71
N GLN A 269 -13.07 -7.25 -15.68
CA GLN A 269 -13.73 -8.54 -15.49
C GLN A 269 -14.51 -8.95 -16.74
N CYS A 270 -14.51 -10.25 -17.05
CA CYS A 270 -15.11 -10.76 -18.28
C CYS A 270 -16.62 -10.45 -18.38
N GLN A 271 -17.02 -9.80 -19.45
CA GLN A 271 -18.40 -9.41 -19.76
C GLN A 271 -19.10 -10.37 -20.76
N CYS A 272 -18.54 -11.55 -21.02
CA CYS A 272 -19.21 -12.52 -21.89
C CYS A 272 -20.60 -12.92 -21.31
N LYS A 273 -21.48 -13.42 -22.16
CA LYS A 273 -22.85 -13.78 -21.78
C LYS A 273 -22.92 -14.64 -20.52
N ASN A 274 -22.04 -15.62 -20.37
CA ASN A 274 -22.06 -16.53 -19.23
C ASN A 274 -21.57 -15.86 -17.94
N CYS A 275 -20.48 -15.06 -18.01
CA CYS A 275 -19.97 -14.33 -16.85
C CYS A 275 -20.99 -13.30 -16.37
N ARG A 276 -21.59 -12.52 -17.27
CA ARG A 276 -22.68 -11.59 -16.90
C ARG A 276 -23.86 -12.28 -16.25
N ALA A 277 -24.36 -13.38 -16.84
CA ALA A 277 -25.49 -14.13 -16.27
C ALA A 277 -25.19 -14.63 -14.85
N MET A 278 -23.97 -15.06 -14.59
CA MET A 278 -23.55 -15.51 -13.26
C MET A 278 -23.42 -14.35 -12.27
N ASN A 279 -22.84 -13.22 -12.68
CA ASN A 279 -22.75 -12.01 -11.87
C ASN A 279 -24.15 -11.47 -11.52
N GLU A 280 -25.06 -11.45 -12.48
CA GLU A 280 -26.47 -11.09 -12.28
C GLU A 280 -27.17 -12.05 -11.30
N GLN A 281 -26.92 -13.38 -11.42
CA GLN A 281 -27.48 -14.38 -10.52
C GLN A 281 -27.08 -14.13 -9.05
N TYR A 282 -25.83 -13.77 -8.82
CA TYR A 282 -25.28 -13.53 -7.49
C TYR A 282 -25.27 -12.04 -7.07
N GLN A 283 -25.81 -11.15 -7.91
CA GLN A 283 -25.98 -9.73 -7.66
C GLN A 283 -24.67 -8.99 -7.30
N THR A 284 -23.56 -9.41 -7.87
CA THR A 284 -22.25 -8.79 -7.69
C THR A 284 -21.38 -9.06 -8.90
N ASP A 285 -20.51 -8.12 -9.26
CA ASP A 285 -19.51 -8.28 -10.31
C ASP A 285 -18.46 -9.35 -9.99
N GLY A 286 -18.29 -9.68 -8.71
CA GLY A 286 -17.46 -10.79 -8.21
C GLY A 286 -18.13 -12.17 -8.26
N GLY A 287 -19.40 -12.28 -8.65
CA GLY A 287 -20.18 -13.53 -8.61
C GLY A 287 -19.50 -14.70 -9.31
N THR A 288 -18.95 -14.45 -10.49
CA THR A 288 -18.19 -15.43 -11.26
C THR A 288 -16.93 -15.91 -10.55
N GLN A 289 -16.18 -15.00 -9.92
CA GLN A 289 -14.96 -15.33 -9.18
C GLN A 289 -15.28 -16.21 -7.96
N PHE A 290 -16.27 -15.85 -7.18
CA PHE A 290 -16.62 -16.61 -5.96
C PHE A 290 -17.20 -17.99 -6.28
N TRP A 291 -18.00 -18.10 -7.34
CA TRP A 291 -18.41 -19.39 -7.86
C TRP A 291 -17.20 -20.25 -8.28
N PHE A 292 -16.27 -19.68 -9.04
CA PHE A 292 -15.09 -20.38 -9.51
C PHE A 292 -14.20 -20.86 -8.35
N VAL A 293 -13.95 -20.00 -7.38
CA VAL A 293 -13.11 -20.33 -6.21
C VAL A 293 -13.79 -21.40 -5.34
N ASN A 294 -15.10 -21.36 -5.18
CA ASN A 294 -15.84 -22.42 -4.50
C ASN A 294 -15.68 -23.78 -5.19
N GLU A 295 -15.80 -23.83 -6.52
CA GLU A 295 -15.63 -25.06 -7.27
C GLU A 295 -14.18 -25.55 -7.27
N LEU A 296 -13.22 -24.62 -7.36
CA LEU A 296 -11.78 -24.93 -7.22
C LEU A 296 -11.50 -25.54 -5.83
N ALA A 297 -11.99 -24.93 -4.76
CA ALA A 297 -11.81 -25.43 -3.40
C ALA A 297 -12.50 -26.81 -3.21
N ARG A 298 -13.69 -27.01 -3.75
CA ARG A 298 -14.38 -28.29 -3.71
C ARG A 298 -13.53 -29.41 -4.32
N ARG A 299 -12.93 -29.16 -5.49
CA ARG A 299 -12.11 -30.18 -6.20
C ARG A 299 -10.75 -30.40 -5.52
N THR A 300 -10.11 -29.34 -5.08
CA THR A 300 -8.77 -29.47 -4.46
C THR A 300 -8.84 -30.06 -3.06
N SER A 301 -9.93 -29.81 -2.30
CA SER A 301 -10.10 -30.38 -0.97
C SER A 301 -10.32 -31.89 -0.95
N GLU A 302 -10.73 -32.51 -2.08
CA GLU A 302 -10.80 -33.97 -2.22
C GLU A 302 -9.40 -34.62 -2.07
N VAL A 303 -8.33 -33.89 -2.42
CA VAL A 303 -6.93 -34.33 -2.35
C VAL A 303 -6.23 -33.73 -1.15
N TYR A 304 -6.44 -32.45 -0.87
CA TYR A 304 -5.82 -31.68 0.20
C TYR A 304 -6.86 -31.01 1.12
N PRO A 305 -7.54 -31.78 2.00
CA PRO A 305 -8.69 -31.29 2.78
C PRO A 305 -8.35 -30.17 3.76
N ASN A 306 -7.08 -30.03 4.16
CA ASN A 306 -6.63 -29.04 5.13
C ASN A 306 -6.00 -27.78 4.49
N LYS A 307 -6.00 -27.67 3.14
CA LYS A 307 -5.47 -26.50 2.45
C LYS A 307 -6.58 -25.54 2.10
N LEU A 308 -6.30 -24.25 2.23
CA LEU A 308 -7.23 -23.18 1.87
C LEU A 308 -6.91 -22.62 0.48
N ILE A 309 -7.97 -22.25 -0.25
CA ILE A 309 -7.84 -21.41 -1.45
C ILE A 309 -8.15 -19.97 -1.03
N GLY A 310 -7.14 -19.11 -1.06
CA GLY A 310 -7.30 -17.69 -0.80
C GLY A 310 -7.75 -16.92 -2.03
N THR A 311 -8.65 -15.96 -1.85
CA THR A 311 -9.03 -15.02 -2.90
C THR A 311 -9.31 -13.64 -2.32
N LEU A 312 -9.22 -12.61 -3.18
CA LEU A 312 -9.47 -11.23 -2.75
C LEU A 312 -10.95 -10.85 -2.93
N ALA A 313 -11.50 -10.18 -1.94
CA ALA A 313 -12.66 -9.31 -2.05
C ALA A 313 -12.15 -7.87 -2.19
N TYR A 314 -11.91 -7.44 -3.42
CA TYR A 314 -11.16 -6.23 -3.77
C TYR A 314 -11.62 -5.65 -5.09
N MET A 315 -11.79 -4.33 -5.18
CA MET A 315 -12.27 -3.64 -6.36
C MET A 315 -13.67 -4.16 -6.77
N TYR A 316 -13.83 -4.70 -7.98
CA TYR A 316 -15.11 -5.21 -8.48
C TYR A 316 -15.64 -6.47 -7.75
N THR A 317 -14.85 -7.05 -6.85
CA THR A 317 -15.24 -8.23 -6.05
C THR A 317 -15.47 -7.89 -4.56
N GLU A 318 -15.51 -6.63 -4.16
CA GLU A 318 -15.73 -6.25 -2.76
C GLU A 318 -17.12 -6.67 -2.24
N GLU A 319 -18.13 -6.63 -3.09
CA GLU A 319 -19.51 -6.94 -2.71
C GLU A 319 -19.72 -8.45 -2.58
N PRO A 320 -20.20 -8.95 -1.42
CA PRO A 320 -20.44 -10.37 -1.21
C PRO A 320 -21.57 -10.91 -2.10
N PRO A 321 -21.45 -12.16 -2.60
CA PRO A 321 -22.45 -12.76 -3.48
C PRO A 321 -23.73 -13.12 -2.72
N VAL A 322 -24.89 -12.73 -3.27
CA VAL A 322 -26.21 -13.03 -2.69
C VAL A 322 -26.58 -14.50 -2.95
N GLY A 323 -26.98 -15.21 -1.89
CA GLY A 323 -27.42 -16.61 -1.99
C GLY A 323 -26.30 -17.65 -2.17
N MET A 324 -25.04 -17.23 -2.00
CA MET A 324 -23.90 -18.14 -1.99
C MET A 324 -23.28 -18.20 -0.59
N LYS A 325 -22.94 -19.40 -0.11
CA LYS A 325 -22.03 -19.60 1.01
C LYS A 325 -20.67 -20.02 0.45
N MET A 326 -19.60 -19.52 1.04
CA MET A 326 -18.25 -19.93 0.64
C MET A 326 -17.98 -21.37 1.11
N HIS A 327 -17.20 -22.09 0.31
CA HIS A 327 -16.75 -23.44 0.67
C HIS A 327 -15.84 -23.36 1.91
N PRO A 328 -15.90 -24.36 2.84
CA PRO A 328 -15.07 -24.34 4.06
C PRO A 328 -13.55 -24.24 3.81
N ASN A 329 -13.08 -24.57 2.62
CA ASN A 329 -11.68 -24.41 2.23
C ASN A 329 -11.41 -23.12 1.44
N VAL A 330 -12.29 -22.12 1.50
CA VAL A 330 -12.06 -20.80 0.89
C VAL A 330 -11.79 -19.76 1.96
N ALA A 331 -10.69 -19.03 1.78
CA ALA A 331 -10.32 -17.88 2.59
C ALA A 331 -10.56 -16.58 1.82
N ILE A 332 -11.43 -15.72 2.35
CA ILE A 332 -11.72 -14.41 1.77
C ILE A 332 -10.83 -13.36 2.40
N TRP A 333 -10.09 -12.63 1.57
CA TRP A 333 -9.30 -11.45 1.95
C TRP A 333 -10.06 -10.20 1.55
N LEU A 334 -10.74 -9.57 2.52
CA LEU A 334 -11.45 -8.31 2.28
C LEU A 334 -10.51 -7.12 2.47
N CYS A 335 -10.38 -6.32 1.44
CA CYS A 335 -9.50 -5.14 1.44
C CYS A 335 -10.26 -3.88 1.87
N HIS A 336 -9.69 -3.14 2.84
CA HIS A 336 -10.19 -1.83 3.25
C HIS A 336 -9.62 -0.76 2.30
N MET A 337 -10.39 -0.43 1.27
CA MET A 337 -9.93 0.43 0.16
C MET A 337 -10.64 1.78 0.12
N TYR A 338 -10.06 2.69 -0.67
CA TYR A 338 -10.73 3.92 -1.09
C TYR A 338 -12.17 3.63 -1.61
N PRO A 339 -13.19 4.43 -1.28
CA PRO A 339 -13.14 5.71 -0.56
C PRO A 339 -13.24 5.61 0.97
N SER A 340 -12.94 4.45 1.57
CA SER A 340 -13.02 4.29 3.03
C SER A 340 -12.09 5.27 3.76
N CYS A 341 -12.58 5.80 4.86
CA CYS A 341 -11.84 6.71 5.73
C CYS A 341 -10.92 5.93 6.68
N ASP A 342 -9.66 6.34 6.77
CA ASP A 342 -8.66 5.74 7.66
C ASP A 342 -8.49 6.48 8.98
N THR A 343 -8.91 7.74 9.08
CA THR A 343 -8.73 8.56 10.29
C THR A 343 -9.86 8.42 11.30
N HIS A 344 -11.00 7.87 10.91
CA HIS A 344 -12.14 7.64 11.79
C HIS A 344 -12.54 6.16 11.83
N PRO A 345 -13.07 5.66 12.98
CA PRO A 345 -13.40 4.25 13.14
C PRO A 345 -14.45 3.74 12.14
N ILE A 346 -14.25 2.53 11.61
CA ILE A 346 -15.19 1.85 10.70
C ILE A 346 -16.60 1.77 11.32
N ARG A 347 -16.70 1.62 12.63
CA ARG A 347 -17.99 1.47 13.32
C ARG A 347 -18.89 2.70 13.21
N THR A 348 -18.33 3.88 13.19
CA THR A 348 -19.02 5.15 13.40
C THR A 348 -18.90 6.13 12.25
N CYS A 349 -17.86 6.05 11.44
CA CYS A 349 -17.63 6.94 10.31
C CYS A 349 -18.66 6.70 9.18
N PRO A 350 -19.36 7.75 8.71
CA PRO A 350 -20.29 7.63 7.60
C PRO A 350 -19.64 7.12 6.30
N ASP A 351 -18.42 7.56 6.01
CA ASP A 351 -17.67 7.17 4.81
C ASP A 351 -17.28 5.68 4.84
N ASN A 352 -17.27 5.07 6.01
CA ASN A 352 -17.01 3.65 6.19
C ASN A 352 -18.27 2.78 6.22
N ALA A 353 -19.47 3.36 6.09
CA ALA A 353 -20.74 2.62 6.25
C ALA A 353 -20.87 1.46 5.26
N ASP A 354 -20.47 1.67 4.01
CA ASP A 354 -20.51 0.63 2.98
C ASP A 354 -19.48 -0.48 3.24
N PHE A 355 -18.26 -0.12 3.62
CA PHE A 355 -17.27 -1.11 3.98
C PHE A 355 -17.70 -1.94 5.19
N LYS A 356 -18.24 -1.29 6.24
CA LYS A 356 -18.79 -1.96 7.41
C LYS A 356 -19.86 -2.98 7.03
N ARG A 357 -20.84 -2.58 6.23
CA ARG A 357 -21.91 -3.44 5.72
C ARG A 357 -21.35 -4.67 4.98
N ARG A 358 -20.38 -4.46 4.10
CA ARG A 358 -19.72 -5.53 3.35
C ARG A 358 -18.97 -6.48 4.27
N ALA A 359 -18.19 -5.96 5.22
CA ALA A 359 -17.43 -6.78 6.18
C ALA A 359 -18.35 -7.65 7.04
N GLU A 360 -19.44 -7.07 7.57
CA GLU A 360 -20.46 -7.82 8.33
C GLU A 360 -21.16 -8.88 7.47
N ALA A 361 -21.43 -8.57 6.19
CA ALA A 361 -22.07 -9.52 5.27
C ALA A 361 -21.12 -10.67 4.87
N TRP A 362 -19.83 -10.38 4.61
CA TRP A 362 -18.82 -11.41 4.37
C TRP A 362 -18.67 -12.37 5.55
N ALA A 363 -18.68 -11.85 6.77
CA ALA A 363 -18.59 -12.66 7.99
C ALA A 363 -19.75 -13.66 8.14
N GLN A 364 -20.90 -13.45 7.49
CA GLN A 364 -22.06 -14.36 7.53
C GLN A 364 -21.94 -15.52 6.53
N ILE A 365 -21.14 -15.39 5.47
CA ILE A 365 -21.12 -16.35 4.36
C ILE A 365 -19.78 -17.08 4.19
N THR A 366 -18.74 -16.71 4.95
CA THR A 366 -17.46 -17.41 4.95
C THR A 366 -17.06 -17.86 6.34
N ASP A 367 -16.42 -19.02 6.43
CA ASP A 367 -15.87 -19.54 7.69
C ASP A 367 -14.44 -19.00 7.92
N HIS A 368 -13.77 -18.46 6.88
CA HIS A 368 -12.41 -17.92 6.91
C HIS A 368 -12.37 -16.52 6.33
N LEU A 369 -12.60 -15.51 7.18
CA LEU A 369 -12.49 -14.10 6.82
C LEU A 369 -11.14 -13.55 7.27
N TYR A 370 -10.41 -12.97 6.34
CA TYR A 370 -9.16 -12.27 6.57
C TYR A 370 -9.30 -10.81 6.12
N MET A 371 -8.66 -9.90 6.84
CA MET A 371 -8.70 -8.48 6.55
C MET A 371 -7.37 -8.01 5.96
N TRP A 372 -7.44 -7.29 4.87
CA TRP A 372 -6.31 -6.55 4.32
C TRP A 372 -6.52 -5.08 4.62
N HIS A 373 -5.81 -4.57 5.61
CA HIS A 373 -5.98 -3.20 6.10
C HIS A 373 -4.74 -2.37 5.86
N TYR A 374 -4.92 -1.21 5.24
CA TYR A 374 -3.86 -0.27 4.95
C TYR A 374 -3.66 0.67 6.15
N ILE A 375 -2.42 0.93 6.55
CA ILE A 375 -2.14 1.71 7.77
C ILE A 375 -1.29 2.95 7.54
N VAL A 376 -1.04 3.30 6.27
CA VAL A 376 -0.29 4.48 5.83
C VAL A 376 -0.95 5.09 4.61
N ASP A 377 -0.62 6.34 4.31
CA ASP A 377 -0.92 6.93 3.01
C ASP A 377 0.03 6.34 1.95
N PHE A 378 -0.51 5.65 0.95
CA PHE A 378 0.28 4.96 -0.08
C PHE A 378 0.95 5.87 -1.08
N MET A 379 0.40 7.06 -1.28
CA MET A 379 1.03 8.06 -2.14
C MET A 379 2.08 8.87 -1.40
N HIS A 380 2.08 8.85 -0.05
CA HIS A 380 2.84 9.78 0.76
C HIS A 380 3.29 9.18 2.09
N TYR A 381 4.19 8.18 2.08
CA TYR A 381 4.64 7.46 3.28
C TYR A 381 5.20 8.35 4.41
N TYR A 382 5.69 9.53 4.07
CA TYR A 382 6.18 10.51 5.06
C TYR A 382 5.14 11.53 5.49
N SER A 383 3.94 11.53 4.87
CA SER A 383 2.87 12.46 5.29
C SER A 383 2.38 12.09 6.69
N PRO A 384 2.25 13.07 7.61
CA PRO A 384 1.55 12.83 8.87
C PRO A 384 0.15 12.26 8.61
N PHE A 385 -0.13 11.08 9.20
CA PHE A 385 -1.35 10.32 8.94
C PHE A 385 -1.99 9.84 10.25
N PRO A 386 -2.85 10.67 10.88
CA PRO A 386 -3.37 10.45 12.22
C PRO A 386 -4.47 9.37 12.26
N ASN A 387 -4.08 8.09 12.17
CA ASN A 387 -5.02 6.97 12.17
C ASN A 387 -4.79 5.93 13.28
N LEU A 388 -3.89 6.16 14.23
CA LEU A 388 -3.56 5.15 15.27
C LEU A 388 -4.77 4.77 16.13
N TYR A 389 -5.62 5.73 16.50
CA TYR A 389 -6.82 5.47 17.31
C TYR A 389 -7.91 4.76 16.49
N ALA A 390 -8.12 5.18 15.25
CA ALA A 390 -9.02 4.50 14.33
C ALA A 390 -8.57 3.06 14.06
N LEU A 391 -7.27 2.83 13.81
CA LEU A 391 -6.70 1.50 13.62
C LEU A 391 -6.96 0.58 14.81
N ALA A 392 -6.80 1.08 16.04
CA ALA A 392 -7.08 0.30 17.24
C ALA A 392 -8.56 -0.14 17.32
N ASP A 393 -9.50 0.76 17.01
CA ASP A 393 -10.93 0.43 16.97
C ASP A 393 -11.27 -0.52 15.82
N ASN A 394 -10.67 -0.31 14.65
CA ASN A 394 -10.87 -1.16 13.47
C ASN A 394 -10.39 -2.60 13.72
N ILE A 395 -9.27 -2.80 14.41
CA ILE A 395 -8.82 -4.14 14.81
C ILE A 395 -9.84 -4.80 15.76
N ARG A 396 -10.40 -4.06 16.73
CA ARG A 396 -11.48 -4.57 17.59
C ARG A 396 -12.74 -4.91 16.80
N PHE A 397 -13.10 -4.07 15.81
CA PHE A 397 -14.21 -4.35 14.92
C PHE A 397 -14.00 -5.67 14.16
N TYR A 398 -12.83 -5.90 13.60
CA TYR A 398 -12.52 -7.13 12.85
C TYR A 398 -12.60 -8.37 13.74
N ARG A 399 -12.10 -8.30 14.98
CA ARG A 399 -12.29 -9.38 15.96
C ARG A 399 -13.78 -9.65 16.21
N ASP A 400 -14.58 -8.62 16.43
CA ASP A 400 -15.97 -8.75 16.84
C ASP A 400 -16.87 -9.30 15.71
N ILE A 401 -16.50 -9.13 14.46
CA ILE A 401 -17.16 -9.79 13.31
C ILE A 401 -16.60 -11.19 13.02
N GLY A 402 -15.58 -11.65 13.76
CA GLY A 402 -15.02 -13.01 13.62
C GLY A 402 -13.94 -13.16 12.55
N ALA A 403 -13.24 -12.09 12.16
CA ALA A 403 -12.08 -12.22 11.27
C ALA A 403 -10.98 -13.08 11.92
N GLU A 404 -10.41 -14.02 11.16
CA GLU A 404 -9.38 -14.94 11.65
C GLU A 404 -7.96 -14.38 11.55
N GLY A 405 -7.74 -13.43 10.66
CA GLY A 405 -6.42 -12.87 10.46
C GLY A 405 -6.45 -11.47 9.85
N ILE A 406 -5.35 -10.76 10.03
CA ILE A 406 -5.18 -9.41 9.50
C ILE A 406 -3.78 -9.26 8.90
N TYR A 407 -3.75 -8.71 7.70
CA TYR A 407 -2.57 -8.17 7.07
C TYR A 407 -2.60 -6.64 7.18
N LEU A 408 -1.67 -6.09 7.93
CA LEU A 408 -1.47 -4.65 8.05
C LEU A 408 -0.49 -4.19 6.97
N GLN A 409 -1.00 -3.68 5.88
CA GLN A 409 -0.16 -3.15 4.83
C GLN A 409 0.28 -1.74 5.14
N GLY A 410 1.58 -1.58 5.29
CA GLY A 410 2.25 -0.30 5.43
C GLY A 410 3.35 -0.18 4.38
N MET A 411 4.49 0.34 4.79
CA MET A 411 5.63 0.52 3.91
C MET A 411 6.36 -0.80 3.64
N GLY A 412 6.19 -1.35 2.44
CA GLY A 412 6.79 -2.63 2.02
C GLY A 412 8.14 -2.51 1.28
N HIS A 413 8.75 -1.33 1.20
CA HIS A 413 9.96 -1.11 0.40
C HIS A 413 11.25 -1.32 1.17
N THR A 414 12.28 -1.71 0.42
CA THR A 414 13.64 -1.90 0.95
C THR A 414 14.15 -0.59 1.55
N GLY A 415 14.72 -0.66 2.76
CA GLY A 415 15.29 0.47 3.46
C GLY A 415 14.38 1.08 4.52
N GLY A 416 13.07 0.90 4.42
CA GLY A 416 12.13 1.52 5.37
C GLY A 416 11.99 3.04 5.18
N GLY A 417 11.64 3.74 6.26
CA GLY A 417 11.39 5.19 6.26
C GLY A 417 9.89 5.51 6.19
N GLY A 418 9.50 6.73 6.59
CA GLY A 418 8.12 7.17 6.66
C GLY A 418 7.69 7.61 8.05
N GLU A 419 6.51 8.17 8.13
CA GLU A 419 5.95 8.71 9.37
C GLU A 419 5.70 7.58 10.38
N PHE A 420 6.30 7.67 11.56
CA PHE A 420 6.26 6.67 12.62
C PHE A 420 6.41 5.22 12.14
N SER A 421 7.32 4.99 11.22
CA SER A 421 7.49 3.72 10.50
C SER A 421 7.78 2.52 11.41
N LEU A 422 8.30 2.72 12.62
CA LEU A 422 8.53 1.67 13.62
C LEU A 422 7.40 1.56 14.63
N LEU A 423 6.76 2.67 15.02
CA LEU A 423 5.61 2.65 15.92
C LEU A 423 4.41 1.91 15.30
N ARG A 424 4.05 2.24 14.06
CA ARG A 424 2.85 1.71 13.40
C ARG A 424 2.78 0.19 13.36
N PRO A 425 3.78 -0.54 12.83
CA PRO A 425 3.74 -1.99 12.81
C PRO A 425 3.86 -2.59 14.22
N TRP A 426 4.70 -2.03 15.10
CA TRP A 426 4.80 -2.49 16.48
C TRP A 426 3.45 -2.37 17.22
N PHE A 427 2.81 -1.22 17.11
CA PHE A 427 1.50 -0.94 17.68
C PHE A 427 0.42 -1.89 17.14
N GLY A 428 0.36 -2.04 15.82
CA GLY A 428 -0.59 -2.95 15.17
C GLY A 428 -0.41 -4.39 15.64
N MET A 429 0.82 -4.91 15.62
CA MET A 429 1.10 -6.29 16.03
C MET A 429 0.74 -6.57 17.49
N LYS A 430 0.97 -5.63 18.43
CA LYS A 430 0.51 -5.76 19.82
C LYS A 430 -1.02 -5.85 19.93
N LEU A 431 -1.75 -5.09 19.12
CA LEU A 431 -3.21 -5.14 19.05
C LEU A 431 -3.73 -6.39 18.33
N LEU A 432 -3.03 -6.93 17.34
CA LEU A 432 -3.40 -8.21 16.73
C LEU A 432 -3.30 -9.37 17.71
N TRP A 433 -2.42 -9.26 18.68
CA TRP A 433 -2.33 -10.24 19.78
C TRP A 433 -3.42 -10.00 20.84
N ARG A 434 -3.51 -8.76 21.36
CA ARG A 434 -4.45 -8.33 22.41
C ARG A 434 -5.15 -7.02 22.01
N PRO A 435 -6.30 -7.08 21.32
CA PRO A 435 -7.02 -5.89 20.82
C PRO A 435 -7.47 -4.91 21.92
N ASP A 436 -7.69 -5.41 23.13
CA ASP A 436 -8.23 -4.62 24.27
C ASP A 436 -7.15 -3.83 25.04
N LEU A 437 -5.91 -3.82 24.59
CA LEU A 437 -4.88 -2.97 25.15
C LEU A 437 -5.28 -1.49 25.04
N ASP A 438 -4.98 -0.72 26.10
CA ASP A 438 -5.20 0.72 26.11
C ASP A 438 -4.33 1.41 25.06
N THR A 439 -4.98 2.00 24.06
CA THR A 439 -4.34 2.64 22.91
C THR A 439 -3.34 3.71 23.34
N THR A 440 -3.74 4.62 24.23
CA THR A 440 -2.90 5.73 24.69
C THR A 440 -1.71 5.25 25.51
N LYS A 441 -1.91 4.28 26.41
CA LYS A 441 -0.83 3.69 27.22
C LYS A 441 0.17 2.96 26.30
N LEU A 442 -0.32 2.27 25.28
CA LEU A 442 0.52 1.54 24.32
C LEU A 442 1.40 2.50 23.50
N ILE A 443 0.82 3.55 22.94
CA ILE A 443 1.56 4.59 22.21
C ILE A 443 2.63 5.22 23.14
N LYS A 444 2.25 5.68 24.33
CA LYS A 444 3.18 6.28 25.29
C LYS A 444 4.32 5.34 25.68
N ARG A 445 4.04 4.04 25.83
CA ARG A 445 5.07 3.03 26.11
C ARG A 445 6.13 2.99 25.01
N PHE A 446 5.70 2.86 23.73
CA PHE A 446 6.64 2.87 22.62
C PHE A 446 7.48 4.15 22.57
N LEU A 447 6.83 5.31 22.70
CA LEU A 447 7.51 6.59 22.61
C LEU A 447 8.56 6.77 23.74
N LYS A 448 8.24 6.34 24.99
CA LYS A 448 9.19 6.35 26.10
C LYS A 448 10.38 5.43 25.84
N ASP A 449 10.12 4.23 25.35
CA ASP A 449 11.14 3.22 25.11
C ASP A 449 12.04 3.59 23.92
N TYR A 450 11.48 4.22 22.89
CA TYR A 450 12.21 4.51 21.64
C TYR A 450 12.83 5.90 21.60
N TYR A 451 12.10 6.94 22.05
CA TYR A 451 12.56 8.33 21.98
C TYR A 451 13.07 8.87 23.34
N GLY A 452 13.03 8.05 24.41
CA GLY A 452 13.54 8.44 25.72
C GLY A 452 12.92 9.75 26.23
N PRO A 453 13.75 10.76 26.64
CA PRO A 453 13.26 12.03 27.18
C PRO A 453 12.35 12.82 26.21
N ALA A 454 12.43 12.58 24.90
CA ALA A 454 11.63 13.27 23.88
C ALA A 454 10.22 12.69 23.73
N TRP A 455 9.83 11.66 24.47
CA TRP A 455 8.52 11.00 24.33
C TRP A 455 7.33 11.96 24.47
N GLY A 456 7.44 12.99 25.33
CA GLY A 456 6.38 13.95 25.59
C GLY A 456 6.03 14.76 24.33
N PRO A 457 6.96 15.56 23.78
CA PRO A 457 6.74 16.27 22.52
C PRO A 457 6.30 15.38 21.36
N MET A 458 6.82 14.15 21.26
CA MET A 458 6.38 13.21 20.22
C MET A 458 4.93 12.75 20.41
N PHE A 459 4.50 12.56 21.67
CA PHE A 459 3.11 12.25 21.99
C PHE A 459 2.18 13.45 21.74
N ASP A 460 2.65 14.66 22.08
CA ASP A 460 1.89 15.89 21.84
C ASP A 460 1.68 16.13 20.34
N TRP A 461 2.66 15.80 19.49
CA TRP A 461 2.51 15.83 18.04
C TRP A 461 1.43 14.86 17.54
N ILE A 462 1.45 13.60 17.98
CA ILE A 462 0.41 12.61 17.63
C ILE A 462 -0.96 13.11 18.08
N THR A 463 -1.04 13.68 19.29
CA THR A 463 -2.30 14.18 19.88
C THR A 463 -2.82 15.41 19.12
N LEU A 464 -1.95 16.32 18.73
CA LEU A 464 -2.31 17.50 17.93
C LEU A 464 -2.95 17.09 16.61
N LEU A 465 -2.33 16.15 15.91
CA LEU A 465 -2.86 15.65 14.63
C LEU A 465 -4.19 14.92 14.79
N GLN A 466 -4.31 14.07 15.84
CA GLN A 466 -5.56 13.36 16.11
C GLN A 466 -6.68 14.33 16.44
N ASN A 467 -6.44 15.29 17.33
CA ASN A 467 -7.44 16.30 17.69
C ASN A 467 -7.86 17.11 16.47
N LYS A 468 -6.92 17.43 15.57
CA LYS A 468 -7.23 18.19 14.35
C LYS A 468 -8.23 17.46 13.46
N VAL A 469 -8.04 16.16 13.23
CA VAL A 469 -8.97 15.38 12.38
C VAL A 469 -10.30 15.12 13.09
N ASP A 470 -10.29 14.91 14.41
CA ASP A 470 -11.50 14.67 15.20
C ASP A 470 -12.35 15.94 15.34
N ASP A 471 -11.72 17.09 15.69
CA ASP A 471 -12.44 18.35 15.95
C ASP A 471 -13.00 18.99 14.69
N GLU A 472 -12.34 18.82 13.55
CA GLU A 472 -12.76 19.41 12.26
C GLU A 472 -13.38 18.37 11.31
N ASP A 473 -13.61 17.14 11.78
CA ASP A 473 -14.21 16.03 11.00
C ASP A 473 -13.50 15.80 9.63
N ILE A 474 -12.14 15.72 9.69
CA ILE A 474 -11.32 15.58 8.48
C ILE A 474 -11.12 14.10 8.15
N HIS A 475 -11.69 13.69 7.03
CA HIS A 475 -11.59 12.33 6.54
C HIS A 475 -10.41 12.16 5.61
N LEU A 476 -9.42 11.38 6.02
CA LEU A 476 -8.29 10.97 5.18
C LEU A 476 -8.43 9.51 4.79
N HIS A 477 -7.94 9.19 3.63
CA HIS A 477 -7.90 7.84 3.08
C HIS A 477 -6.51 7.54 2.53
N LEU A 478 -6.27 6.31 2.11
CA LEU A 478 -4.94 5.80 1.71
C LEU A 478 -4.25 6.53 0.53
N TYR A 479 -4.93 7.46 -0.14
CA TYR A 479 -4.39 8.29 -1.22
C TYR A 479 -4.56 9.80 -0.97
N SER A 480 -4.71 10.21 0.28
CA SER A 480 -4.94 11.61 0.62
C SER A 480 -3.71 12.48 0.37
N ASN A 481 -3.94 13.65 -0.20
CA ASN A 481 -2.87 14.63 -0.39
C ASN A 481 -2.46 15.25 0.97
N PRO A 482 -1.16 15.48 1.25
CA PRO A 482 -0.70 16.21 2.44
C PRO A 482 -1.35 17.60 2.63
N GLY A 483 -1.90 18.18 1.55
CA GLY A 483 -2.66 19.43 1.57
C GLY A 483 -4.12 19.34 2.00
N THR A 484 -4.63 18.16 2.39
CA THR A 484 -6.06 17.91 2.69
C THR A 484 -6.53 18.52 4.03
N GLY A 485 -6.11 19.71 4.40
CA GLY A 485 -6.66 20.47 5.54
C GLY A 485 -6.17 20.07 6.93
N HIS A 486 -5.64 18.87 7.15
CA HIS A 486 -5.14 18.42 8.45
C HIS A 486 -3.77 19.02 8.84
N LEU A 487 -3.07 19.63 7.89
CA LEU A 487 -1.75 20.26 8.08
C LEU A 487 -1.77 21.78 7.71
N PRO A 488 -2.65 22.60 8.28
CA PRO A 488 -2.56 24.06 8.08
C PRO A 488 -1.26 24.59 8.68
N GLU A 489 -0.88 25.81 8.31
CA GLU A 489 0.41 26.38 8.75
C GLU A 489 0.58 26.42 10.27
N GLU A 490 -0.48 26.72 11.02
CA GLU A 490 -0.46 26.72 12.50
C GLU A 490 -0.11 25.33 13.10
N VAL A 491 -0.60 24.24 12.47
CA VAL A 491 -0.26 22.87 12.89
C VAL A 491 1.19 22.57 12.55
N MET A 492 1.65 23.01 11.38
CA MET A 492 3.04 22.83 10.95
C MET A 492 4.03 23.59 11.83
N GLU A 493 3.74 24.86 12.17
CA GLU A 493 4.55 25.67 13.10
C GLU A 493 4.59 25.06 14.50
N THR A 494 3.46 24.56 15.01
CA THR A 494 3.40 23.87 16.29
C THR A 494 4.22 22.58 16.24
N GLY A 495 4.12 21.82 15.15
CA GLY A 495 4.93 20.63 14.91
C GLY A 495 6.42 20.92 14.94
N GLU A 496 6.89 21.96 14.22
CA GLU A 496 8.29 22.38 14.26
C GLU A 496 8.77 22.69 15.68
N ALA A 497 7.94 23.42 16.47
CA ALA A 497 8.28 23.74 17.84
C ALA A 497 8.36 22.47 18.74
N LEU A 498 7.47 21.51 18.56
CA LEU A 498 7.51 20.22 19.26
C LEU A 498 8.76 19.40 18.90
N PHE A 499 9.14 19.34 17.63
CA PHE A 499 10.36 18.66 17.20
C PHE A 499 11.64 19.40 17.62
N ASP A 500 11.63 20.72 17.72
CA ASP A 500 12.74 21.50 18.31
C ASP A 500 12.91 21.17 19.80
N GLU A 501 11.81 21.08 20.55
CA GLU A 501 11.84 20.66 21.95
C GLU A 501 12.30 19.21 22.10
N ALA A 502 11.81 18.29 21.24
CA ALA A 502 12.26 16.90 21.22
C ALA A 502 13.78 16.80 20.99
N ALA A 503 14.30 17.53 20.00
CA ALA A 503 15.73 17.58 19.71
C ALA A 503 16.55 18.17 20.87
N ARG A 504 16.03 19.20 21.53
CA ARG A 504 16.65 19.80 22.72
C ARG A 504 16.78 18.81 23.88
N LEU A 505 15.73 18.02 24.12
CA LEU A 505 15.68 17.03 25.22
C LEU A 505 16.66 15.87 25.05
N VAL A 506 16.98 15.51 23.82
CA VAL A 506 17.90 14.39 23.50
C VAL A 506 19.31 14.86 23.13
N LYS A 507 19.61 16.15 23.24
CA LYS A 507 20.90 16.74 22.86
C LYS A 507 22.05 16.06 23.57
N GLY A 508 23.01 15.56 22.79
CA GLY A 508 24.20 14.84 23.26
C GLY A 508 24.07 13.33 23.22
N ASP A 509 22.87 12.79 22.92
CA ASP A 509 22.67 11.36 22.63
C ASP A 509 22.50 11.17 21.11
N ALA A 510 23.58 10.78 20.43
CA ALA A 510 23.61 10.66 18.98
C ALA A 510 22.57 9.67 18.42
N VAL A 511 22.19 8.65 19.19
CA VAL A 511 21.18 7.66 18.78
C VAL A 511 19.80 8.30 18.82
N LEU A 512 19.46 8.98 19.89
CA LEU A 512 18.16 9.63 20.04
C LEU A 512 18.05 10.87 19.13
N GLU A 513 19.12 11.65 18.97
CA GLU A 513 19.17 12.76 18.00
C GLU A 513 18.86 12.28 16.58
N LYS A 514 19.46 11.14 16.16
CA LYS A 514 19.19 10.53 14.86
C LYS A 514 17.70 10.10 14.72
N ARG A 515 17.12 9.48 15.75
CA ARG A 515 15.71 9.06 15.76
C ARG A 515 14.77 10.25 15.60
N ILE A 516 15.01 11.35 16.32
CA ILE A 516 14.21 12.57 16.20
C ILE A 516 14.38 13.21 14.82
N ALA A 517 15.60 13.23 14.27
CA ALA A 517 15.83 13.77 12.94
C ALA A 517 15.09 13.00 11.84
N ILE A 518 15.05 11.67 11.94
CA ILE A 518 14.29 10.81 11.01
C ILE A 518 12.79 11.11 11.13
N GLU A 519 12.23 11.19 12.33
CA GLU A 519 10.80 11.49 12.49
C GLU A 519 10.44 12.92 12.03
N ARG A 520 11.34 13.89 12.18
CA ARG A 520 11.11 15.25 11.68
C ARG A 520 10.99 15.30 10.15
N MET A 521 11.46 14.28 9.44
CA MET A 521 11.32 14.22 7.98
C MET A 521 9.87 14.31 7.51
N GLN A 522 8.89 13.92 8.34
CA GLN A 522 7.47 14.06 8.02
C GLN A 522 7.05 15.53 7.82
N LEU A 523 7.57 16.47 8.60
CA LEU A 523 7.32 17.90 8.43
C LEU A 523 7.96 18.45 7.16
N ALA A 524 9.24 18.08 6.93
CA ALA A 524 9.93 18.46 5.71
C ALA A 524 9.22 17.93 4.46
N TYR A 525 8.75 16.69 4.50
CA TYR A 525 7.99 16.07 3.42
C TYR A 525 6.68 16.81 3.14
N ALA A 526 5.91 17.13 4.19
CA ALA A 526 4.66 17.87 4.05
C ALA A 526 4.83 19.27 3.44
N ARG A 527 6.03 19.87 3.56
CA ARG A 527 6.39 21.15 2.90
C ARG A 527 6.89 20.97 1.47
N ILE A 528 7.45 19.80 1.12
CA ILE A 528 7.91 19.49 -0.24
C ILE A 528 6.71 19.32 -1.17
N PHE A 529 5.64 18.70 -0.72
CA PHE A 529 4.47 18.47 -1.56
C PHE A 529 3.54 19.69 -1.58
N PRO A 530 3.06 20.07 -2.78
CA PRO A 530 2.32 21.31 -2.95
C PRO A 530 1.02 21.31 -2.16
N ARG A 531 0.99 22.05 -1.07
CA ARG A 531 -0.25 22.42 -0.39
C ARG A 531 -0.90 23.62 -1.08
N ASN A 532 -0.09 24.43 -1.74
CA ASN A 532 -0.48 25.69 -2.36
C ASN A 532 -0.26 25.74 -3.88
N GLY A 533 0.28 24.67 -4.49
CA GLY A 533 0.51 24.58 -5.92
C GLY A 533 1.52 25.57 -6.50
N TYR A 534 1.38 25.91 -7.75
CA TYR A 534 2.27 26.78 -8.49
C TYR A 534 1.47 27.81 -9.30
N ARG A 535 2.15 28.86 -9.78
CA ARG A 535 1.59 29.93 -10.60
C ARG A 535 2.52 30.27 -11.76
N ILE A 536 1.96 30.82 -12.82
CA ILE A 536 2.74 31.44 -13.90
C ILE A 536 2.72 32.94 -13.66
N GLU A 537 3.89 33.53 -13.51
CA GLU A 537 4.09 34.95 -13.26
C GLU A 537 5.32 35.46 -14.04
N ASP A 538 5.16 36.55 -14.77
CA ASP A 538 6.23 37.12 -15.61
C ASP A 538 6.89 36.14 -16.58
N GLY A 539 6.12 35.22 -17.17
CA GLY A 539 6.60 34.20 -18.07
C GLY A 539 7.40 33.06 -17.39
N MET A 540 7.29 32.94 -16.06
CA MET A 540 7.98 31.93 -15.27
C MET A 540 6.96 31.10 -14.48
N LEU A 541 7.19 29.78 -14.42
CA LEU A 541 6.49 28.89 -13.50
C LEU A 541 7.17 28.95 -12.14
N ARG A 542 6.40 29.27 -11.11
CA ARG A 542 6.90 29.43 -9.74
C ARG A 542 6.00 28.73 -8.74
N TRP A 543 6.60 28.19 -7.67
CA TRP A 543 5.84 27.72 -6.53
C TRP A 543 5.09 28.86 -5.83
N ASN A 544 3.92 28.56 -5.29
CA ASN A 544 3.23 29.46 -4.39
C ASN A 544 3.97 29.55 -3.04
N PRO A 545 3.83 30.66 -2.29
CA PRO A 545 4.49 30.78 -0.97
C PRO A 545 4.11 29.65 -0.01
N GLY A 546 5.05 29.27 0.86
CA GLY A 546 4.86 28.19 1.86
C GLY A 546 5.36 26.81 1.41
N MET A 547 5.86 26.70 0.17
CA MET A 547 6.53 25.49 -0.31
C MET A 547 7.98 25.44 0.16
N ALA A 548 8.51 24.20 0.29
CA ALA A 548 9.93 24.01 0.55
C ALA A 548 10.79 24.60 -0.58
N THR A 549 11.94 25.10 -0.20
CA THR A 549 12.98 25.51 -1.15
C THR A 549 13.66 24.29 -1.78
N PHE A 550 14.37 24.50 -2.89
CA PHE A 550 15.20 23.43 -3.49
C PHE A 550 16.25 22.91 -2.50
N GLU A 551 16.86 23.77 -1.67
CA GLU A 551 17.82 23.38 -0.65
C GLU A 551 17.19 22.47 0.41
N GLU A 552 15.96 22.76 0.86
CA GLU A 552 15.22 21.94 1.82
C GLU A 552 14.84 20.59 1.20
N ALA A 553 14.42 20.55 -0.05
CA ALA A 553 14.17 19.32 -0.79
C ALA A 553 15.44 18.47 -0.93
N MET A 554 16.57 19.11 -1.27
CA MET A 554 17.89 18.47 -1.31
C MET A 554 18.30 17.86 0.02
N LYS A 555 18.06 18.59 1.12
CA LYS A 555 18.35 18.10 2.47
C LYS A 555 17.50 16.89 2.82
N PHE A 556 16.19 16.91 2.52
CA PHE A 556 15.30 15.77 2.71
C PHE A 556 15.80 14.54 1.95
N MET A 557 16.18 14.72 0.68
CA MET A 557 16.68 13.63 -0.16
C MET A 557 18.02 13.09 0.33
N SER A 558 18.92 13.97 0.79
CA SER A 558 20.18 13.56 1.39
C SER A 558 19.95 12.68 2.63
N MET A 559 18.98 13.03 3.45
CA MET A 559 18.59 12.21 4.62
C MET A 559 18.02 10.86 4.21
N MET A 560 17.16 10.79 3.18
CA MET A 560 16.68 9.50 2.66
C MET A 560 17.86 8.61 2.25
N ASN A 561 18.79 9.13 1.47
CA ASN A 561 19.97 8.40 1.00
C ASN A 561 20.90 7.97 2.16
N GLU A 562 21.17 8.86 3.11
CA GLU A 562 21.98 8.56 4.31
C GLU A 562 21.41 7.41 5.14
N HIS A 563 20.10 7.31 5.20
CA HIS A 563 19.40 6.27 5.97
C HIS A 563 19.01 5.05 5.15
N GLY A 564 19.33 5.02 3.86
CA GLY A 564 19.00 3.92 2.95
C GLY A 564 17.51 3.81 2.63
N PHE A 565 16.75 4.91 2.76
CA PHE A 565 15.34 4.96 2.40
C PHE A 565 15.20 5.11 0.89
N THR A 566 14.54 4.17 0.24
CA THR A 566 14.54 4.06 -1.21
C THR A 566 13.26 4.54 -1.87
N SER A 567 12.19 4.77 -1.09
CA SER A 567 10.90 5.17 -1.63
C SER A 567 10.12 6.06 -0.67
N TYR A 568 9.35 7.00 -1.22
CA TYR A 568 8.43 7.85 -0.46
C TYR A 568 6.95 7.46 -0.69
N ARG A 569 6.67 6.47 -1.53
CA ARG A 569 5.33 5.97 -1.85
C ARG A 569 5.38 4.51 -2.33
N GLU A 570 4.21 3.90 -2.54
CA GLU A 570 4.12 2.57 -3.12
C GLU A 570 4.65 2.53 -4.57
N ALA A 571 5.24 1.38 -4.92
CA ALA A 571 5.70 0.91 -6.23
C ALA A 571 6.79 1.73 -6.93
N GLN A 572 6.86 3.04 -6.85
CA GLN A 572 7.84 3.84 -7.60
C GLN A 572 8.01 5.23 -7.01
N GLY A 573 8.90 5.45 -6.20
CA GLY A 573 9.24 6.77 -5.71
C GLY A 573 10.74 6.91 -5.57
N SER A 574 11.47 6.88 -6.73
CA SER A 574 12.87 7.24 -6.64
C SER A 574 12.99 8.63 -6.02
N PRO A 575 13.71 8.76 -4.92
CA PRO A 575 14.01 10.06 -4.33
C PRO A 575 14.48 11.08 -5.36
N ASP A 576 15.28 10.67 -6.32
CA ASP A 576 15.84 11.54 -7.36
C ASP A 576 14.76 12.24 -8.22
N THR A 577 13.57 11.63 -8.34
CA THR A 577 12.43 12.24 -9.06
C THR A 577 11.96 13.52 -8.39
N ILE A 578 11.94 13.57 -7.06
CA ILE A 578 11.56 14.78 -6.30
C ILE A 578 12.58 15.89 -6.57
N LEU A 579 13.87 15.56 -6.49
CA LEU A 579 14.94 16.52 -6.76
C LEU A 579 14.88 17.05 -8.18
N LEU A 580 14.65 16.17 -9.14
CA LEU A 580 14.54 16.56 -10.53
C LEU A 580 13.41 17.57 -10.73
N LEU A 581 12.23 17.33 -10.15
CA LEU A 581 11.10 18.25 -10.23
C LEU A 581 11.37 19.58 -9.54
N TYR A 582 12.00 19.57 -8.35
CA TYR A 582 12.38 20.81 -7.68
C TYR A 582 13.49 21.58 -8.44
N ALA A 583 14.42 20.89 -9.07
CA ALA A 583 15.42 21.52 -9.93
C ALA A 583 14.78 22.16 -11.18
N LEU A 584 13.72 21.53 -11.72
CA LEU A 584 13.01 22.02 -12.90
C LEU A 584 12.12 23.22 -12.61
N ILE A 585 11.52 23.28 -11.42
CA ILE A 585 10.53 24.32 -11.06
C ILE A 585 11.11 25.33 -10.06
N GLY A 586 12.01 24.91 -9.20
CA GLY A 586 12.55 25.71 -8.09
C GLY A 586 13.50 26.83 -8.48
N SER A 587 13.95 26.86 -9.73
CA SER A 587 14.84 27.89 -10.27
C SER A 587 14.26 28.46 -11.58
N ASP A 588 13.17 29.19 -11.49
CA ASP A 588 12.69 30.02 -12.62
C ASP A 588 12.47 29.21 -13.92
N ALA A 589 11.56 28.21 -13.89
CA ALA A 589 11.20 27.48 -15.10
C ALA A 589 10.52 28.41 -16.12
N GLU A 590 11.21 28.66 -17.23
CA GLU A 590 10.69 29.56 -18.27
C GLU A 590 9.45 28.95 -18.94
N VAL A 591 8.42 29.75 -19.12
CA VAL A 591 7.22 29.40 -19.86
C VAL A 591 7.31 30.03 -21.27
N LYS A 592 7.14 29.19 -22.28
CA LYS A 592 7.05 29.63 -23.69
C LYS A 592 5.60 29.69 -24.09
N THR A 593 5.10 30.89 -24.35
CA THR A 593 3.73 31.12 -24.82
C THR A 593 3.68 31.24 -26.34
N ILE A 594 2.80 30.48 -26.99
CA ILE A 594 2.45 30.66 -28.39
C ILE A 594 0.96 31.02 -28.49
N SER A 595 0.61 31.92 -29.39
CA SER A 595 -0.76 32.39 -29.56
C SER A 595 -1.05 32.78 -30.99
N ASN A 596 -2.25 32.45 -31.47
CA ASN A 596 -2.78 32.91 -32.76
C ASN A 596 -3.96 33.89 -32.58
N GLY A 597 -4.24 34.31 -31.33
CA GLY A 597 -5.37 35.17 -30.98
C GLY A 597 -6.69 34.39 -30.76
N ALA A 598 -6.81 33.16 -31.17
CA ALA A 598 -7.94 32.26 -30.89
C ALA A 598 -7.61 31.28 -29.74
N LEU A 599 -6.43 30.70 -29.75
CA LEU A 599 -5.84 29.91 -28.65
C LEU A 599 -4.53 30.53 -28.19
N GLU A 600 -4.27 30.36 -26.91
CA GLU A 600 -3.00 30.60 -26.25
C GLU A 600 -2.55 29.33 -25.56
N VAL A 601 -1.28 28.95 -25.75
CA VAL A 601 -0.69 27.71 -25.20
C VAL A 601 0.59 28.05 -24.47
N ASP A 602 0.63 27.75 -23.18
CA ASP A 602 1.81 27.88 -22.34
C ASP A 602 2.52 26.53 -22.24
N VAL A 603 3.74 26.47 -22.72
CA VAL A 603 4.59 25.30 -22.70
C VAL A 603 5.76 25.53 -21.76
N VAL A 604 6.04 24.54 -20.92
CA VAL A 604 7.17 24.53 -19.97
C VAL A 604 8.24 23.58 -20.50
N PRO A 605 9.30 24.06 -21.16
CA PRO A 605 10.31 23.18 -21.76
C PRO A 605 10.99 22.27 -20.74
N THR A 606 11.38 22.82 -19.59
CA THR A 606 12.03 22.04 -18.52
C THR A 606 11.14 21.01 -17.86
N LEU A 607 9.82 21.06 -18.05
CA LEU A 607 8.87 20.04 -17.61
C LEU A 607 8.49 19.14 -18.81
N ALA A 608 9.45 18.45 -19.38
CA ALA A 608 9.32 17.57 -20.54
C ALA A 608 8.65 18.24 -21.75
N GLY A 609 8.74 19.58 -21.86
CA GLY A 609 8.06 20.34 -22.88
C GLY A 609 6.54 20.27 -22.82
N ARG A 610 5.96 20.18 -21.65
CA ARG A 610 4.53 20.05 -21.41
C ARG A 610 3.77 21.30 -21.80
N ALA A 611 2.70 21.16 -22.60
CA ALA A 611 1.72 22.22 -22.80
C ALA A 611 0.80 22.29 -21.57
N LEU A 612 1.16 23.15 -20.62
CA LEU A 612 0.55 23.19 -19.28
C LEU A 612 -0.83 23.84 -19.31
N ARG A 613 -0.94 24.99 -20.00
CA ARG A 613 -2.23 25.66 -20.20
C ARG A 613 -2.57 25.77 -21.68
N ILE A 614 -3.80 25.43 -22.00
CA ILE A 614 -4.41 25.67 -23.31
C ILE A 614 -5.64 26.54 -23.04
N THR A 615 -5.61 27.79 -23.47
CA THR A 615 -6.62 28.80 -23.15
C THR A 615 -7.34 29.26 -24.42
N HIS A 616 -8.68 29.20 -24.42
CA HIS A 616 -9.50 29.78 -25.44
C HIS A 616 -9.60 31.30 -25.22
N VAL A 617 -8.98 32.08 -26.07
CA VAL A 617 -8.74 33.52 -25.85
C VAL A 617 -10.04 34.29 -25.73
N ALA A 618 -11.03 34.02 -26.59
CA ALA A 618 -12.28 34.76 -26.63
C ALA A 618 -13.12 34.66 -25.34
N SER A 619 -13.06 33.51 -24.66
CA SER A 619 -13.74 33.30 -23.36
C SER A 619 -12.83 33.53 -22.14
N GLY A 620 -11.52 33.58 -22.36
CA GLY A 620 -10.52 33.56 -21.30
C GLY A 620 -10.46 32.25 -20.49
N THR A 621 -11.03 31.18 -21.05
CA THR A 621 -11.17 29.89 -20.35
C THR A 621 -9.99 28.97 -20.65
N THR A 622 -9.29 28.49 -19.63
CA THR A 622 -8.30 27.42 -19.73
C THR A 622 -9.01 26.07 -19.67
N ILE A 623 -8.79 25.22 -20.66
CA ILE A 623 -9.44 23.91 -20.79
C ILE A 623 -8.63 22.79 -20.16
N THR A 624 -7.34 23.00 -19.97
CA THR A 624 -6.48 22.01 -19.34
C THR A 624 -6.54 22.10 -17.82
N SER A 625 -6.44 20.96 -17.18
CA SER A 625 -6.17 20.88 -15.77
C SER A 625 -4.75 21.41 -15.50
N TRP A 626 -4.64 22.50 -14.78
CA TRP A 626 -3.35 23.05 -14.35
C TRP A 626 -3.44 23.62 -12.94
N ASP A 627 -4.28 23.04 -12.10
CA ASP A 627 -4.62 23.56 -10.79
C ASP A 627 -3.37 23.76 -9.93
N GLN A 628 -3.34 24.89 -9.27
CA GLN A 628 -2.30 25.35 -8.39
C GLN A 628 -2.08 24.46 -7.15
N ARG A 629 -3.03 23.58 -6.82
CA ARG A 629 -3.02 22.66 -5.66
C ARG A 629 -2.53 21.27 -5.99
N ARG A 630 -2.12 21.01 -7.24
CA ARG A 630 -1.78 19.67 -7.70
C ARG A 630 -0.36 19.29 -7.40
N ASN A 631 -0.25 18.01 -7.12
CA ASN A 631 1.00 17.33 -6.99
C ASN A 631 1.63 17.11 -8.38
N LEU A 632 2.65 17.87 -8.73
CA LEU A 632 3.40 17.70 -9.99
C LEU A 632 4.09 16.33 -10.13
N PHE A 633 3.97 15.48 -9.11
CA PHE A 633 4.81 14.33 -8.96
C PHE A 633 4.35 13.10 -9.69
N PHE A 634 3.11 12.97 -10.09
CA PHE A 634 2.71 11.77 -10.79
C PHE A 634 1.23 11.75 -11.12
N PRO A 635 0.93 11.18 -12.18
CA PRO A 635 1.07 11.52 -13.61
C PRO A 635 0.45 12.87 -13.92
N PHE A 636 0.08 13.58 -12.93
CA PHE A 636 -0.94 14.62 -12.76
C PHE A 636 -0.37 16.04 -12.69
N ALA A 637 0.58 16.34 -13.57
CA ALA A 637 1.07 17.71 -13.67
C ALA A 637 0.13 18.64 -14.46
N GLY A 638 -0.96 18.10 -14.99
CA GLY A 638 -1.90 18.83 -15.83
C GLY A 638 -1.43 19.03 -17.27
N GLY A 639 -2.32 19.55 -18.11
CA GLY A 639 -1.99 19.89 -19.50
C GLY A 639 -1.87 18.71 -20.46
N PHE A 640 -1.04 18.88 -21.48
CA PHE A 640 -0.76 17.84 -22.47
C PHE A 640 0.72 17.43 -22.48
N ASN A 641 0.97 16.12 -22.55
CA ASN A 641 2.28 15.54 -22.86
C ASN A 641 2.16 14.19 -23.54
N ASP A 642 3.29 13.61 -23.96
CA ASP A 642 3.38 12.23 -24.42
C ASP A 642 4.23 11.42 -23.45
N ARG A 643 3.76 10.22 -23.15
CA ARG A 643 4.53 9.20 -22.45
C ARG A 643 5.17 8.25 -23.43
N VAL A 644 6.22 7.57 -23.00
CA VAL A 644 6.86 6.49 -23.73
C VAL A 644 6.76 5.20 -22.93
N GLY A 645 6.21 4.14 -23.53
CA GLY A 645 6.13 2.81 -22.91
C GLY A 645 4.77 2.45 -22.33
N GLU A 646 4.73 1.35 -21.55
CA GLU A 646 3.48 0.69 -21.09
C GLU A 646 3.08 1.05 -19.66
N GLY A 647 4.06 1.26 -18.82
CA GLY A 647 3.85 1.43 -17.39
C GLY A 647 3.64 2.88 -16.97
N PHE A 648 3.69 3.07 -15.68
CA PHE A 648 3.79 4.39 -15.06
C PHE A 648 5.24 4.88 -15.00
N ASP A 649 6.05 4.50 -15.99
CA ASP A 649 7.40 4.99 -16.14
C ASP A 649 7.37 6.49 -16.45
N PHE A 650 8.28 7.25 -15.84
CA PHE A 650 8.30 8.71 -15.96
C PHE A 650 8.90 9.22 -17.27
N MET A 651 9.10 8.34 -18.24
CA MET A 651 9.71 8.68 -19.53
C MET A 651 8.84 9.61 -20.37
N GLY A 652 9.44 10.70 -20.80
CA GLY A 652 8.76 11.75 -21.54
C GLY A 652 7.93 12.70 -20.67
N TRP A 653 8.00 12.59 -19.34
CA TRP A 653 7.18 13.40 -18.42
C TRP A 653 7.94 14.45 -17.64
N ILE A 654 9.16 14.14 -17.28
CA ILE A 654 9.96 14.93 -16.33
C ILE A 654 11.34 15.28 -16.85
N GLU A 655 11.78 14.66 -17.94
CA GLU A 655 13.10 14.96 -18.47
C GLU A 655 13.16 16.40 -19.00
N PRO A 656 14.19 17.17 -18.64
CA PRO A 656 14.32 18.53 -19.12
C PRO A 656 14.50 18.58 -20.63
N ALA A 657 13.71 19.41 -21.28
CA ALA A 657 13.75 19.61 -22.71
C ALA A 657 14.34 20.95 -23.07
N SER A 658 14.86 21.03 -24.29
CA SER A 658 15.24 22.30 -24.92
C SER A 658 14.12 22.76 -25.88
N ALA A 659 13.86 24.08 -25.86
CA ALA A 659 12.97 24.70 -26.84
C ALA A 659 13.77 25.28 -28.01
N SER A 660 13.32 25.00 -29.22
CA SER A 660 13.90 25.55 -30.45
C SER A 660 12.80 25.98 -31.44
N ALA A 661 13.17 26.69 -32.47
CA ALA A 661 12.23 27.14 -33.53
C ALA A 661 10.97 27.84 -32.97
N VAL A 662 11.17 28.70 -31.96
CA VAL A 662 10.05 29.45 -31.33
C VAL A 662 9.58 30.55 -32.30
N THR A 663 8.29 30.48 -32.66
CA THR A 663 7.58 31.51 -33.43
C THR A 663 6.36 31.96 -32.63
N PRO A 664 5.65 33.02 -33.01
CA PRO A 664 4.42 33.41 -32.33
C PRO A 664 3.37 32.30 -32.22
N THR A 665 3.32 31.40 -33.23
CA THR A 665 2.31 30.34 -33.34
C THR A 665 2.90 28.92 -33.27
N GLY A 666 4.20 28.74 -33.10
CA GLY A 666 4.83 27.42 -33.14
C GLY A 666 6.05 27.29 -32.23
N LEU A 667 6.25 26.07 -31.73
CA LEU A 667 7.32 25.72 -30.82
C LEU A 667 7.77 24.27 -31.07
N LYS A 668 9.06 24.06 -31.15
CA LYS A 668 9.66 22.71 -31.19
C LYS A 668 10.39 22.43 -29.88
N ILE A 669 10.13 21.25 -29.28
CA ILE A 669 10.74 20.75 -28.07
C ILE A 669 11.57 19.50 -28.41
N GLU A 670 12.76 19.40 -27.84
CA GLU A 670 13.64 18.23 -27.95
C GLU A 670 14.11 17.80 -26.57
N LEU A 671 14.00 16.51 -26.27
CA LEU A 671 14.53 15.90 -25.04
C LEU A 671 15.10 14.51 -25.32
N ASP A 672 16.05 14.12 -24.49
CA ASP A 672 16.55 12.75 -24.42
C ASP A 672 15.94 12.10 -23.18
N THR A 673 15.29 10.94 -23.36
CA THR A 673 14.71 10.21 -22.26
C THR A 673 15.75 9.38 -21.52
N MET A 674 15.52 9.10 -20.24
CA MET A 674 16.43 8.29 -19.41
C MET A 674 16.67 6.87 -19.98
N ASN A 675 15.79 6.38 -20.84
CA ASN A 675 15.85 5.02 -21.42
C ASN A 675 16.45 4.96 -22.83
N GLY A 676 17.12 6.03 -23.28
CA GLY A 676 17.80 6.01 -24.56
C GLY A 676 16.92 6.26 -25.79
N TYR A 677 15.83 7.00 -25.61
CA TYR A 677 15.07 7.57 -26.73
C TYR A 677 15.37 9.06 -26.87
N LYS A 678 15.25 9.56 -28.08
CA LYS A 678 15.13 10.99 -28.35
C LYS A 678 13.69 11.30 -28.74
N LEU A 679 13.05 12.22 -28.02
CA LEU A 679 11.72 12.71 -28.30
C LEU A 679 11.79 14.13 -28.85
N VAL A 680 11.09 14.34 -29.97
CA VAL A 680 10.95 15.66 -30.60
C VAL A 680 9.48 15.96 -30.75
N ARG A 681 8.99 17.01 -30.05
CA ARG A 681 7.59 17.42 -30.12
C ARG A 681 7.47 18.79 -30.74
N THR A 682 6.54 18.96 -31.70
CA THR A 682 6.22 20.23 -32.31
C THR A 682 4.79 20.62 -31.95
N TYR A 683 4.62 21.81 -31.43
CA TYR A 683 3.34 22.48 -31.23
C TYR A 683 3.18 23.54 -32.31
N GLN A 684 2.06 23.50 -33.02
CA GLN A 684 1.75 24.47 -34.08
C GLN A 684 0.29 24.89 -34.04
N LEU A 685 0.02 26.13 -33.75
CA LEU A 685 -1.32 26.71 -33.87
C LEU A 685 -1.67 26.93 -35.36
N ASP A 686 -2.94 26.74 -35.70
CA ASP A 686 -3.50 27.16 -36.98
C ASP A 686 -3.33 28.69 -37.13
N GLU A 687 -3.42 29.18 -38.34
CA GLU A 687 -3.23 30.61 -38.59
C GLU A 687 -4.34 31.48 -37.92
N THR A 688 -5.57 31.01 -37.89
CA THR A 688 -6.75 31.77 -37.44
C THR A 688 -7.73 30.98 -36.59
N GLU A 689 -7.76 29.65 -36.73
CA GLU A 689 -8.72 28.78 -36.05
C GLU A 689 -8.21 28.37 -34.64
N PRO A 690 -9.12 28.08 -33.70
CA PRO A 690 -8.73 27.62 -32.36
C PRO A 690 -8.29 26.14 -32.37
N ILE A 691 -7.23 25.88 -33.13
CA ILE A 691 -6.69 24.54 -33.39
C ILE A 691 -5.20 24.50 -33.04
N LEU A 692 -4.82 23.55 -32.18
CA LEU A 692 -3.45 23.20 -31.86
C LEU A 692 -3.09 21.86 -32.49
N ARG A 693 -2.10 21.86 -33.40
CA ARG A 693 -1.52 20.61 -33.97
C ARG A 693 -0.29 20.22 -33.18
N ILE A 694 -0.21 18.94 -32.89
CA ILE A 694 0.88 18.34 -32.11
C ILE A 694 1.46 17.18 -32.93
N SER A 695 2.78 17.23 -33.14
CA SER A 695 3.51 16.14 -33.80
C SER A 695 4.62 15.68 -32.90
N THR A 696 4.60 14.41 -32.48
CA THR A 696 5.63 13.81 -31.61
C THR A 696 6.36 12.70 -32.33
N LYS A 697 7.67 12.87 -32.47
CA LYS A 697 8.58 11.89 -33.04
C LYS A 697 9.44 11.27 -31.95
N LEU A 698 9.39 9.94 -31.82
CA LEU A 698 10.22 9.14 -30.92
C LEU A 698 11.27 8.38 -31.72
N THR A 699 12.54 8.53 -31.37
CA THR A 699 13.68 7.87 -32.03
C THR A 699 14.41 6.98 -31.05
N ASN A 700 14.70 5.73 -31.41
CA ASN A 700 15.59 4.88 -30.64
C ASN A 700 17.04 5.35 -30.79
N SER A 701 17.60 5.94 -29.73
CA SER A 701 18.99 6.40 -29.66
C SER A 701 19.95 5.33 -29.12
N GLY A 702 19.42 4.15 -28.74
CA GLY A 702 20.19 3.00 -28.26
C GLY A 702 20.88 2.23 -29.37
N THR A 703 21.55 1.15 -28.99
CA THR A 703 22.33 0.28 -29.90
C THR A 703 21.63 -1.03 -30.27
N SER A 704 20.44 -1.31 -29.68
CA SER A 704 19.66 -2.53 -29.89
C SER A 704 18.22 -2.18 -30.29
N PRO A 705 17.53 -3.05 -31.04
CA PRO A 705 16.11 -2.89 -31.29
C PRO A 705 15.31 -2.89 -29.98
N VAL A 706 14.26 -2.05 -29.91
CA VAL A 706 13.38 -1.93 -28.74
C VAL A 706 11.92 -1.86 -29.20
N GLU A 707 11.02 -2.44 -28.43
CA GLU A 707 9.59 -2.15 -28.57
C GLU A 707 9.28 -0.77 -28.01
N ALA A 708 8.60 0.04 -28.79
CA ALA A 708 8.26 1.40 -28.46
C ALA A 708 6.78 1.70 -28.69
N ARG A 709 6.22 2.56 -27.84
CA ARG A 709 4.86 3.08 -27.94
C ARG A 709 4.84 4.51 -27.45
N LEU A 710 4.16 5.39 -28.14
CA LEU A 710 3.78 6.72 -27.65
C LEU A 710 2.40 6.65 -26.98
N ARG A 711 2.25 7.44 -25.92
CA ARG A 711 0.99 7.59 -25.17
C ARG A 711 0.67 9.06 -24.97
N PRO A 712 0.06 9.74 -25.96
CA PRO A 712 -0.48 11.07 -25.77
C PRO A 712 -1.46 11.11 -24.61
N HIS A 713 -1.26 12.09 -23.71
CA HIS A 713 -2.02 12.25 -22.50
C HIS A 713 -2.47 13.70 -22.36
N LEU A 714 -3.76 13.91 -22.24
CA LEU A 714 -4.38 15.22 -22.07
C LEU A 714 -5.27 15.22 -20.82
N GLU A 715 -5.03 16.20 -19.94
CA GLU A 715 -5.81 16.41 -18.73
C GLU A 715 -6.68 17.65 -18.91
N LEU A 716 -8.00 17.46 -18.86
CA LEU A 716 -9.01 18.49 -19.11
C LEU A 716 -9.79 18.84 -17.84
N VAL A 717 -10.19 20.12 -17.71
CA VAL A 717 -11.23 20.55 -16.78
C VAL A 717 -12.27 21.34 -17.57
N LEU A 718 -13.49 20.79 -17.64
CA LEU A 718 -14.59 21.37 -18.42
C LEU A 718 -15.77 21.79 -17.55
N GLY A 719 -15.56 21.92 -16.23
CA GLY A 719 -16.57 22.27 -15.25
C GLY A 719 -17.09 21.07 -14.48
N ASP A 720 -18.39 21.04 -14.18
CA ASP A 720 -19.02 19.96 -13.41
C ASP A 720 -19.03 18.63 -14.18
N LEU A 721 -18.35 17.62 -13.64
CA LEU A 721 -18.28 16.27 -14.23
C LEU A 721 -19.66 15.62 -14.39
N SER A 722 -20.60 15.90 -13.47
CA SER A 722 -21.95 15.31 -13.55
C SER A 722 -22.72 15.68 -14.82
N THR A 723 -22.31 16.77 -15.46
CA THR A 723 -22.87 17.28 -16.71
C THR A 723 -21.92 17.19 -17.89
N THR A 724 -20.69 16.76 -17.67
CA THR A 724 -19.70 16.58 -18.74
C THR A 724 -19.99 15.32 -19.53
N THR A 725 -19.89 15.40 -20.84
CA THR A 725 -20.09 14.28 -21.76
C THR A 725 -18.89 14.09 -22.67
N VAL A 726 -18.66 12.85 -23.09
CA VAL A 726 -17.78 12.50 -24.22
C VAL A 726 -18.61 11.89 -25.34
N SER A 727 -18.38 12.33 -26.57
CA SER A 727 -19.06 11.83 -27.76
C SER A 727 -18.06 11.46 -28.86
N PHE A 728 -18.29 10.35 -29.54
CA PHE A 728 -17.49 9.92 -30.68
C PHE A 728 -18.24 8.90 -31.55
N THR A 729 -17.75 8.67 -32.76
CA THR A 729 -18.11 7.50 -33.53
C THR A 729 -17.02 6.44 -33.38
N ALA A 730 -17.37 5.22 -32.95
CA ALA A 730 -16.43 4.12 -32.84
C ALA A 730 -16.07 3.56 -34.25
N ARG A 731 -14.97 2.81 -34.35
CA ARG A 731 -14.52 2.16 -35.59
C ARG A 731 -15.61 1.30 -36.25
N ASN A 732 -16.45 0.64 -35.45
CA ASN A 732 -17.60 -0.14 -35.95
C ASN A 732 -18.76 0.72 -36.47
N GLY A 733 -18.63 2.04 -36.48
CA GLY A 733 -19.65 2.98 -36.91
C GLY A 733 -20.72 3.32 -35.87
N THR A 734 -20.61 2.80 -34.66
CA THR A 734 -21.54 3.11 -33.56
C THR A 734 -21.29 4.53 -33.03
N SER A 735 -22.36 5.34 -32.96
CA SER A 735 -22.28 6.64 -32.24
C SER A 735 -22.36 6.42 -30.74
N VAL A 736 -21.38 6.93 -30.01
CA VAL A 736 -21.24 6.82 -28.56
C VAL A 736 -21.40 8.22 -27.96
N VAL A 737 -22.27 8.34 -26.96
CA VAL A 737 -22.34 9.50 -26.08
C VAL A 737 -22.38 8.97 -24.66
N LYS A 738 -21.40 9.37 -23.85
CA LYS A 738 -21.30 8.99 -22.44
C LYS A 738 -21.33 10.24 -21.56
N ASP A 739 -22.13 10.19 -20.53
CA ASP A 739 -21.98 11.12 -19.40
C ASP A 739 -20.93 10.57 -18.44
N MET A 740 -20.37 11.43 -17.60
CA MET A 740 -19.33 11.05 -16.65
C MET A 740 -19.88 10.43 -15.38
N THR A 741 -21.19 10.33 -15.19
CA THR A 741 -21.84 9.80 -13.99
C THR A 741 -21.43 8.34 -13.74
N ASN A 742 -21.44 7.51 -14.78
CA ASN A 742 -21.02 6.12 -14.69
C ASN A 742 -19.50 5.96 -14.56
N VAL A 743 -18.74 6.85 -15.18
CA VAL A 743 -17.27 6.89 -15.05
C VAL A 743 -16.88 7.24 -13.61
N ILE A 744 -17.62 8.18 -13.00
CA ILE A 744 -17.43 8.59 -11.59
C ILE A 744 -17.83 7.47 -10.62
N ALA A 745 -19.01 6.85 -10.82
CA ALA A 745 -19.61 5.93 -9.86
C ALA A 745 -18.95 4.53 -9.84
N GLY A 746 -18.30 4.13 -10.93
CA GLY A 746 -17.82 2.75 -11.07
C GLY A 746 -16.32 2.57 -11.21
N MET A 747 -15.50 3.60 -11.37
CA MET A 747 -14.19 3.39 -11.97
C MET A 747 -13.06 4.22 -11.38
N ARG A 748 -12.30 3.57 -10.54
CA ARG A 748 -10.99 4.05 -10.08
C ARG A 748 -9.89 3.96 -11.15
N GLU A 749 -10.12 3.22 -12.26
CA GLU A 749 -9.12 2.93 -13.30
C GLU A 749 -9.51 3.38 -14.70
N GLY A 750 -10.59 4.12 -14.82
CA GLY A 750 -11.03 4.63 -16.11
C GLY A 750 -11.76 3.61 -16.98
N GLU A 751 -12.24 4.05 -18.10
CA GLU A 751 -12.88 3.24 -19.11
C GLU A 751 -11.94 3.05 -20.31
N TYR A 752 -11.79 1.79 -20.73
CA TYR A 752 -10.97 1.41 -21.87
C TYR A 752 -11.83 1.16 -23.11
N PHE A 753 -11.37 1.64 -24.26
CA PHE A 753 -11.98 1.40 -25.55
C PHE A 753 -10.99 0.64 -26.44
N TYR A 754 -11.33 -0.61 -26.76
CA TYR A 754 -10.48 -1.52 -27.53
C TYR A 754 -11.06 -1.82 -28.92
N TYR A 755 -10.21 -2.18 -29.87
CA TYR A 755 -10.54 -2.68 -31.20
C TYR A 755 -11.55 -1.80 -31.94
N ASP A 756 -12.71 -2.36 -32.30
CA ASP A 756 -13.76 -1.66 -33.02
C ASP A 756 -14.54 -0.63 -32.19
N ASN A 757 -14.32 -0.60 -30.89
CA ASN A 757 -14.90 0.39 -29.97
C ASN A 757 -14.04 1.63 -29.78
N VAL A 758 -12.81 1.65 -30.28
CA VAL A 758 -11.93 2.82 -30.28
C VAL A 758 -12.61 3.96 -31.05
N PRO A 759 -12.53 5.23 -30.56
CA PRO A 759 -12.99 6.38 -31.35
C PRO A 759 -12.35 6.42 -32.73
N ASN A 760 -13.16 6.53 -33.77
CA ASN A 760 -12.69 6.58 -35.17
C ASN A 760 -12.08 7.98 -35.50
N GLY A 761 -10.82 8.15 -35.10
CA GLY A 761 -10.01 9.34 -35.36
C GLY A 761 -10.37 10.59 -34.56
N SER A 762 -11.43 10.57 -33.75
CA SER A 762 -11.76 11.73 -32.90
C SER A 762 -12.74 11.42 -31.80
N TRP A 763 -12.64 12.18 -30.71
CA TRP A 763 -13.65 12.29 -29.66
C TRP A 763 -13.82 13.73 -29.21
N THR A 764 -15.03 14.12 -28.78
CA THR A 764 -15.39 15.47 -28.34
C THR A 764 -15.89 15.45 -26.92
N PHE A 765 -15.34 16.34 -26.12
CA PHE A 765 -15.67 16.55 -24.71
C PHE A 765 -16.44 17.86 -24.58
N SER A 766 -17.56 17.83 -23.87
CA SER A 766 -18.44 18.98 -23.63
C SER A 766 -18.78 19.08 -22.15
N GLY A 767 -18.70 20.26 -21.55
CA GLY A 767 -18.99 20.50 -20.14
C GLY A 767 -19.62 21.87 -19.87
N THR A 768 -19.75 22.24 -18.60
CA THR A 768 -20.44 23.50 -18.19
C THR A 768 -19.66 24.77 -18.50
N LEU A 769 -18.42 24.70 -18.92
CA LEU A 769 -17.63 25.89 -19.32
C LEU A 769 -18.09 26.50 -20.66
N GLY A 770 -19.02 25.86 -21.35
CA GLY A 770 -19.56 26.37 -22.63
C GLY A 770 -18.60 26.22 -23.80
N LEU A 771 -17.66 25.26 -23.70
CA LEU A 771 -16.69 24.92 -24.74
C LEU A 771 -16.76 23.43 -25.05
N ASP A 772 -16.65 23.11 -26.34
CA ASP A 772 -16.40 21.75 -26.84
C ASP A 772 -14.91 21.61 -27.16
N VAL A 773 -14.28 20.55 -26.65
CA VAL A 773 -12.89 20.21 -26.94
C VAL A 773 -12.88 18.93 -27.78
N THR A 774 -12.45 19.03 -29.02
CA THR A 774 -12.32 17.89 -29.93
C THR A 774 -10.84 17.51 -30.08
N TYR A 775 -10.50 16.28 -29.72
CA TYR A 775 -9.18 15.74 -29.95
C TYR A 775 -9.23 14.79 -31.16
N ARG A 776 -8.35 15.03 -32.14
CA ARG A 776 -8.26 14.24 -33.37
C ARG A 776 -6.91 13.54 -33.47
N PHE A 777 -6.91 12.37 -34.08
CA PHE A 777 -5.72 11.54 -34.25
C PHE A 777 -5.88 10.62 -35.48
N ASP A 778 -4.78 10.04 -35.95
CA ASP A 778 -4.83 8.98 -36.95
C ASP A 778 -5.31 7.67 -36.32
N ASP A 779 -6.51 7.23 -36.71
CA ASP A 779 -7.12 6.01 -36.20
C ASP A 779 -6.26 4.77 -36.46
N ASP A 780 -5.62 4.71 -37.66
CA ASP A 780 -4.74 3.59 -38.01
C ASP A 780 -3.48 3.51 -37.14
N ALA A 781 -3.11 4.58 -36.46
CA ALA A 781 -1.95 4.62 -35.55
C ALA A 781 -2.29 4.21 -34.10
N VAL A 782 -3.59 4.04 -33.77
CA VAL A 782 -4.04 3.79 -32.39
C VAL A 782 -4.38 2.33 -32.17
N ASP A 783 -3.96 1.80 -31.02
CA ASP A 783 -4.29 0.46 -30.53
C ASP A 783 -5.56 0.48 -29.68
N PHE A 784 -5.57 1.29 -28.62
CA PHE A 784 -6.73 1.52 -27.77
C PHE A 784 -6.67 2.91 -27.12
N THR A 785 -7.76 3.32 -26.47
CA THR A 785 -7.85 4.59 -25.75
C THR A 785 -8.39 4.37 -24.35
N GLN A 786 -8.11 5.29 -23.44
CA GLN A 786 -8.53 5.24 -22.05
C GLN A 786 -9.04 6.62 -21.60
N LEU A 787 -10.06 6.61 -20.72
CA LEU A 787 -10.68 7.79 -20.16
C LEU A 787 -10.83 7.63 -18.66
N TYR A 788 -10.33 8.61 -17.88
CA TYR A 788 -10.51 8.71 -16.43
C TYR A 788 -11.32 9.96 -16.07
N ALA A 789 -11.99 9.91 -14.92
CA ALA A 789 -12.66 11.06 -14.34
C ALA A 789 -12.39 11.13 -12.84
N TYR A 790 -11.96 12.27 -12.35
CA TYR A 790 -11.58 12.50 -10.95
C TYR A 790 -12.41 13.65 -10.34
N PRO A 791 -13.55 13.33 -9.69
CA PRO A 791 -14.37 14.36 -9.04
C PRO A 791 -13.61 15.13 -7.95
N GLU A 792 -12.77 14.41 -7.20
CA GLU A 792 -11.93 14.92 -6.11
C GLU A 792 -10.79 15.83 -6.60
N ARG A 793 -10.59 15.95 -7.91
CA ARG A 793 -9.59 16.81 -8.54
C ARG A 793 -10.22 17.95 -9.32
N ASP A 794 -11.22 18.60 -8.73
CA ASP A 794 -11.95 19.72 -9.34
C ASP A 794 -12.61 19.38 -10.69
N GLY A 795 -13.01 18.12 -10.87
CA GLY A 795 -13.70 17.69 -12.06
C GLY A 795 -12.78 17.37 -13.25
N GLU A 796 -11.58 16.86 -12.97
CA GLU A 796 -10.62 16.47 -14.00
C GLU A 796 -11.05 15.26 -14.80
N LEU A 797 -10.83 15.39 -16.12
CA LEU A 797 -10.85 14.29 -17.07
C LEU A 797 -9.45 14.03 -17.59
N GLU A 798 -9.02 12.81 -17.53
CA GLU A 798 -7.78 12.35 -18.17
C GLU A 798 -8.11 11.50 -19.37
N MET A 799 -7.47 11.79 -20.47
CA MET A 799 -7.60 11.09 -21.72
C MET A 799 -6.23 10.57 -22.16
N GLU A 800 -6.15 9.26 -22.38
CA GLU A 800 -4.95 8.64 -22.92
C GLU A 800 -5.22 7.94 -24.25
N ILE A 801 -4.29 8.10 -25.18
CA ILE A 801 -4.25 7.37 -26.45
C ILE A 801 -3.03 6.46 -26.44
N PHE A 802 -3.23 5.18 -26.64
CA PHE A 802 -2.17 4.21 -26.79
C PHE A 802 -1.90 3.96 -28.28
N ALA A 803 -0.83 4.56 -28.79
CA ALA A 803 -0.41 4.29 -30.16
C ALA A 803 -0.02 2.81 -30.34
N LYS A 804 -0.08 2.30 -31.56
CA LYS A 804 0.36 0.94 -31.87
C LYS A 804 1.83 0.73 -31.48
N ARG A 805 2.13 -0.43 -30.95
CA ARG A 805 3.50 -0.85 -30.66
C ARG A 805 4.28 -1.03 -31.95
N VAL A 806 5.50 -0.56 -31.97
CA VAL A 806 6.45 -0.75 -33.06
C VAL A 806 7.80 -1.19 -32.53
N THR A 807 8.48 -2.06 -33.25
CA THR A 807 9.89 -2.37 -32.97
C THR A 807 10.74 -1.36 -33.71
N LEU A 808 11.51 -0.54 -32.98
CA LEU A 808 12.44 0.43 -33.53
C LEU A 808 13.86 -0.09 -33.46
N GLY A 809 14.52 -0.27 -34.59
CA GLY A 809 15.95 -0.48 -34.68
C GLY A 809 16.75 0.77 -34.24
N PRO A 810 18.07 0.66 -34.02
CA PRO A 810 18.93 1.82 -33.71
C PRO A 810 18.80 2.93 -34.76
N GLY A 811 18.44 4.12 -34.31
CA GLY A 811 18.22 5.30 -35.17
C GLY A 811 16.86 5.34 -35.88
N GLU A 812 16.03 4.31 -35.79
CA GLU A 812 14.68 4.31 -36.32
C GLU A 812 13.72 5.12 -35.46
N SER A 813 12.61 5.56 -36.06
CA SER A 813 11.66 6.46 -35.40
C SER A 813 10.22 6.09 -35.71
N MET A 814 9.33 6.38 -34.74
CA MET A 814 7.90 6.49 -34.96
C MET A 814 7.44 7.94 -34.79
N THR A 815 6.31 8.29 -35.41
CA THR A 815 5.69 9.62 -35.23
C THR A 815 4.22 9.43 -34.93
N PHE A 816 3.70 10.28 -34.04
CA PHE A 816 2.27 10.37 -33.73
C PHE A 816 1.83 11.83 -33.92
N ASP A 817 0.84 12.04 -34.77
CA ASP A 817 0.26 13.35 -35.06
C ASP A 817 -1.14 13.44 -34.46
N SER A 818 -1.44 14.58 -33.85
CA SER A 818 -2.75 14.85 -33.24
C SER A 818 -3.13 16.33 -33.30
N GLU A 819 -4.41 16.62 -33.05
CA GLU A 819 -4.96 17.96 -33.11
C GLU A 819 -5.98 18.18 -31.99
N ILE A 820 -5.87 19.32 -31.29
CA ILE A 820 -6.84 19.78 -30.29
C ILE A 820 -7.57 20.99 -30.87
N GLU A 821 -8.88 20.87 -31.05
CA GLU A 821 -9.77 21.97 -31.47
C GLU A 821 -10.65 22.38 -30.29
N VAL A 822 -10.75 23.68 -30.02
CA VAL A 822 -11.57 24.24 -28.92
C VAL A 822 -12.60 25.22 -29.52
N ARG A 823 -13.88 24.89 -29.37
CA ARG A 823 -14.96 25.76 -29.90
C ARG A 823 -16.02 26.04 -28.84
N PRO A 824 -16.77 27.14 -28.97
CA PRO A 824 -18.00 27.33 -28.17
C PRO A 824 -18.94 26.12 -28.34
N ALA A 825 -19.50 25.65 -27.23
CA ALA A 825 -20.47 24.55 -27.23
C ALA A 825 -21.70 24.94 -28.08
N ARG A 826 -22.23 24.00 -28.81
CA ARG A 826 -23.36 24.20 -29.71
C ARG A 826 -24.68 24.22 -28.97
#